data_0aba0655031a224ac9558763e633a758
#
_entry.id   0aba0655031a224ac9558763e633a758
#
_cell.length_a   1.000
_cell.length_b   1.000
_cell.length_c   1.000
_cell.angle_alpha   90.00
_cell.angle_beta   90.00
_cell.angle_gamma   90.00
#
_symmetry.space_group_name_H-M   'P 1'
#
loop_
_entity.id
_entity.type
_entity.pdbx_description
1 polymer ?
#
loop_
_entity_poly.entity_id
_entity_poly.type
_entity_poly.pdbx_seq_one_letter_code
_entity_poly.pdbx_strand_id
1 'polypeptide(L)'
;MTDGIKARDVTEECIRRELFGPISESEFRGFPIAVEGSKVSLSRAEAEKRPVHDRETGEEIIKHGTPLRRYAVGILHGMRDDNFESVEEETINLSGKESASASENSGENKKRGKNSSPTLEAAINEEDFDLTAANQRRPSSMGLTFKLDLQVSSRLSITFRGAFYEALKVSIDGQKRPETWWVRRPFTVEGEIDCQSDGKCSNSGQSVKLCLKDGQEPANLNLKAQCFVRSIPGYTRGNQVIVSVVVRNVSVRDDSAHAVFQSHLSVSTDVQGALLPYDSSAVRGQTDELEVQTLRLLYRNKQSYAIGHGCAADWNDSHNPTVLTGEVLPTYEVESLSADVYFTNSSGVREKLAISMGGLANFESQACSQVDVLLEQYERWIRNRVDDAERLEAPYCSAAHTNLAKCKKALARMKHGWQLVKEDELARTAFCLANKAMNIQRFRSKIPLRKATKSGRGVTFAQGPSEQHEGAGTWRPFQIGFILATIPDVLKTPNKNVLEDANDIVDLIFFPTGGGKTEAYLGVAAFSLLSRRLKDKTDAGTDIIMRYTLRLLTTQQFLRAASLICVLDDIRSSNEELLGSHRMTIGVWLGGSVTPNTWAQALSALSDLRNNRSNSSNLFLLNRCPWCGAQMGVVGNRKILGYCETDDRAKTEFICPDKQCRFSDEPLPIKVVDEDLYEEPPSLVIATVDKFALLAWNPAARALFGMQGNERRFSPPSLIIQDEFHLISGPLGSMVGLYETVVQDLCKIERDGRTQYPKIICSTATIRRYEKQVRDVFCLLYTSDAADEE
;
A
#
# COMPACT_ATOMS: atom_id res chain seq x y z
N MET A 1 -22.23 -6.12 -19.93
CA MET A 1 -21.11 -6.32 -18.96
C MET A 1 -19.92 -6.82 -19.76
N THR A 2 -18.75 -6.26 -19.53
CA THR A 2 -17.53 -6.66 -20.21
C THR A 2 -17.09 -8.04 -19.70
N ASP A 3 -16.45 -8.83 -20.57
CA ASP A 3 -15.94 -10.17 -20.22
C ASP A 3 -15.01 -10.15 -18.98
N GLY A 4 -14.36 -9.00 -18.72
CA GLY A 4 -13.50 -8.81 -17.56
C GLY A 4 -14.25 -8.80 -16.21
N ILE A 5 -15.47 -8.25 -16.16
CA ILE A 5 -16.29 -8.24 -14.92
C ILE A 5 -16.72 -9.69 -14.60
N LYS A 6 -17.17 -10.44 -15.60
CA LYS A 6 -17.54 -11.85 -15.40
C LYS A 6 -16.35 -12.70 -14.91
N ALA A 7 -15.16 -12.46 -15.47
CA ALA A 7 -13.96 -13.19 -15.05
C ALA A 7 -13.58 -12.88 -13.60
N ARG A 8 -13.75 -11.61 -13.19
CA ARG A 8 -13.55 -11.18 -11.79
C ARG A 8 -14.52 -11.89 -10.85
N ASP A 9 -15.81 -11.91 -11.19
CA ASP A 9 -16.86 -12.50 -10.36
C ASP A 9 -16.65 -14.03 -10.21
N VAL A 10 -16.27 -14.72 -11.28
CA VAL A 10 -15.89 -16.16 -11.23
C VAL A 10 -14.66 -16.38 -10.35
N THR A 11 -13.66 -15.50 -10.43
CA THR A 11 -12.45 -15.60 -9.62
C THR A 11 -12.76 -15.40 -8.13
N GLU A 12 -13.61 -14.42 -7.81
CA GLU A 12 -14.08 -14.17 -6.44
C GLU A 12 -14.80 -15.39 -5.87
N GLU A 13 -15.73 -15.95 -6.63
CA GLU A 13 -16.46 -17.17 -6.23
C GLU A 13 -15.53 -18.36 -5.99
N CYS A 14 -14.53 -18.56 -6.84
CA CYS A 14 -13.51 -19.59 -6.67
C CYS A 14 -12.69 -19.36 -5.38
N ILE A 15 -12.25 -18.14 -5.10
CA ILE A 15 -11.52 -17.79 -3.89
C ILE A 15 -12.39 -18.02 -2.65
N ARG A 16 -13.64 -17.57 -2.68
CA ARG A 16 -14.60 -17.78 -1.58
C ARG A 16 -14.78 -19.25 -1.28
N ARG A 17 -14.99 -20.08 -2.30
CA ARG A 17 -15.13 -21.53 -2.14
C ARG A 17 -13.88 -22.19 -1.53
N GLU A 18 -12.70 -21.78 -1.96
CA GLU A 18 -11.45 -22.36 -1.46
C GLU A 18 -11.12 -21.95 -0.04
N LEU A 19 -11.39 -20.70 0.35
CA LEU A 19 -11.02 -20.18 1.67
C LEU A 19 -12.12 -20.32 2.72
N PHE A 20 -13.36 -20.10 2.35
CA PHE A 20 -14.52 -20.12 3.26
C PHE A 20 -15.27 -21.44 3.20
N GLY A 21 -15.45 -21.99 2.00
CA GLY A 21 -16.16 -23.23 1.75
C GLY A 21 -17.50 -23.01 1.05
N PRO A 22 -18.26 -24.10 0.89
CA PRO A 22 -19.54 -24.09 0.19
C PRO A 22 -20.61 -23.32 0.97
N ILE A 23 -21.46 -22.61 0.23
CA ILE A 23 -22.58 -21.85 0.80
C ILE A 23 -23.91 -22.59 0.56
N SER A 24 -24.03 -23.33 -0.55
CA SER A 24 -25.28 -24.03 -0.93
C SER A 24 -25.01 -25.43 -1.49
N GLU A 25 -26.01 -26.29 -1.39
CA GLU A 25 -26.00 -27.69 -1.88
C GLU A 25 -25.76 -27.80 -3.40
N SER A 26 -26.19 -26.80 -4.19
CA SER A 26 -26.08 -26.80 -5.64
C SER A 26 -24.64 -26.71 -6.19
N GLU A 27 -23.66 -26.46 -5.33
CA GLU A 27 -22.27 -26.26 -5.74
C GLU A 27 -21.47 -27.54 -5.92
N PHE A 28 -21.95 -28.67 -5.39
CA PHE A 28 -21.23 -29.94 -5.46
C PHE A 28 -21.68 -30.81 -6.62
N ARG A 29 -20.83 -30.87 -7.63
CA ARG A 29 -20.92 -31.85 -8.71
C ARG A 29 -19.80 -32.87 -8.55
N GLY A 30 -20.07 -33.98 -7.85
CA GLY A 30 -19.07 -35.01 -7.57
C GLY A 30 -19.68 -36.38 -7.59
N PHE A 31 -18.91 -37.40 -7.18
CA PHE A 31 -19.35 -38.75 -7.02
C PHE A 31 -20.17 -38.89 -5.73
N PRO A 32 -21.45 -39.38 -5.81
CA PRO A 32 -22.30 -39.53 -4.63
C PRO A 32 -21.91 -40.76 -3.81
N ILE A 33 -21.72 -40.57 -2.51
CA ILE A 33 -21.47 -41.66 -1.56
C ILE A 33 -22.67 -41.78 -0.61
N ALA A 34 -23.21 -42.96 -0.40
CA ALA A 34 -24.23 -43.21 0.60
C ALA A 34 -23.56 -43.21 1.99
N VAL A 35 -23.95 -42.28 2.85
CA VAL A 35 -23.44 -42.17 4.22
C VAL A 35 -24.47 -42.69 5.20
N GLU A 36 -24.29 -43.92 5.69
CA GLU A 36 -25.16 -44.54 6.68
C GLU A 36 -24.49 -44.47 8.07
N GLY A 37 -24.87 -43.49 8.85
CA GLY A 37 -24.26 -43.21 10.16
C GLY A 37 -22.80 -42.75 10.08
N SER A 38 -21.91 -43.26 10.91
CA SER A 38 -20.52 -42.84 11.01
C SER A 38 -19.51 -43.77 10.29
N LYS A 39 -19.98 -44.74 9.51
CA LYS A 39 -19.12 -45.74 8.85
C LYS A 39 -19.61 -45.98 7.43
N VAL A 40 -18.67 -46.06 6.49
CA VAL A 40 -18.93 -46.38 5.08
C VAL A 40 -17.88 -47.36 4.58
N SER A 41 -18.33 -48.35 3.75
CA SER A 41 -17.42 -49.25 3.05
C SER A 41 -17.44 -48.93 1.56
N LEU A 42 -16.26 -48.74 0.98
CA LEU A 42 -16.10 -48.36 -0.43
C LEU A 42 -15.14 -49.31 -1.14
N SER A 43 -15.44 -49.61 -2.42
CA SER A 43 -14.43 -50.18 -3.30
C SER A 43 -13.28 -49.21 -3.54
N ARG A 44 -12.13 -49.74 -3.94
CA ARG A 44 -10.96 -48.87 -4.25
C ARG A 44 -11.24 -47.86 -5.38
N ALA A 45 -12.02 -48.27 -6.40
CA ALA A 45 -12.39 -47.39 -7.51
C ALA A 45 -13.30 -46.23 -7.09
N GLU A 46 -14.21 -46.44 -6.15
CA GLU A 46 -15.06 -45.39 -5.59
C GLU A 46 -14.24 -44.43 -4.69
N ALA A 47 -13.33 -44.99 -3.90
CA ALA A 47 -12.46 -44.21 -3.06
C ALA A 47 -11.49 -43.30 -3.83
N GLU A 48 -11.17 -43.59 -5.11
CA GLU A 48 -10.33 -42.72 -5.96
C GLU A 48 -11.10 -41.56 -6.62
N LYS A 49 -12.43 -41.55 -6.62
CA LYS A 49 -13.25 -40.49 -7.21
C LYS A 49 -13.09 -39.16 -6.45
N ARG A 50 -13.06 -38.02 -7.17
CA ARG A 50 -12.99 -36.66 -6.63
C ARG A 50 -13.73 -35.69 -7.54
N PRO A 51 -14.41 -34.69 -7.00
CA PRO A 51 -14.85 -34.53 -5.61
C PRO A 51 -15.90 -35.57 -5.23
N VAL A 52 -16.22 -35.69 -3.94
CA VAL A 52 -17.29 -36.58 -3.44
C VAL A 52 -18.25 -35.82 -2.56
N HIS A 53 -19.51 -36.27 -2.55
CA HIS A 53 -20.56 -35.70 -1.72
C HIS A 53 -21.45 -36.79 -1.11
N ASP A 54 -22.13 -36.43 -0.03
CA ASP A 54 -23.16 -37.31 0.55
C ASP A 54 -24.32 -37.42 -0.41
N ARG A 55 -24.72 -38.64 -0.74
CA ARG A 55 -25.79 -38.94 -1.73
C ARG A 55 -27.14 -38.35 -1.29
N GLU A 56 -27.43 -38.36 0.00
CA GLU A 56 -28.74 -37.96 0.52
C GLU A 56 -28.85 -36.45 0.68
N THR A 57 -27.79 -35.81 1.22
CA THR A 57 -27.80 -34.36 1.54
C THR A 57 -27.17 -33.50 0.46
N GLY A 58 -26.42 -34.10 -0.49
CA GLY A 58 -25.65 -33.32 -1.47
C GLY A 58 -24.42 -32.63 -0.90
N GLU A 59 -24.14 -32.77 0.40
CA GLU A 59 -23.11 -32.03 1.12
C GLU A 59 -21.69 -32.58 0.91
N GLU A 60 -20.70 -31.68 1.03
CA GLU A 60 -19.30 -31.99 0.81
C GLU A 60 -18.77 -33.08 1.75
N ILE A 61 -17.91 -33.95 1.21
CA ILE A 61 -17.11 -34.91 1.96
C ILE A 61 -15.63 -34.63 1.73
N ILE A 62 -14.91 -34.23 2.80
CA ILE A 62 -13.46 -33.99 2.77
C ILE A 62 -12.73 -35.31 3.02
N LYS A 63 -11.96 -35.79 2.01
CA LYS A 63 -11.21 -37.04 2.10
C LYS A 63 -9.85 -36.94 2.76
N HIS A 64 -9.12 -35.89 2.49
CA HIS A 64 -7.72 -35.73 2.94
C HIS A 64 -7.56 -34.51 3.82
N GLY A 65 -6.98 -34.73 4.98
CA GLY A 65 -6.78 -33.67 5.96
C GLY A 65 -8.00 -33.48 6.87
N THR A 66 -8.01 -32.38 7.57
CA THR A 66 -9.10 -31.97 8.47
C THR A 66 -9.75 -30.70 7.95
N PRO A 67 -11.02 -30.41 8.27
CA PRO A 67 -11.67 -29.14 7.90
C PRO A 67 -10.88 -27.89 8.30
N LEU A 68 -10.21 -27.90 9.46
CA LEU A 68 -9.34 -26.80 9.92
C LEU A 68 -8.10 -26.59 9.05
N ARG A 69 -7.70 -27.60 8.26
CA ARG A 69 -6.61 -27.43 7.28
C ARG A 69 -7.12 -27.09 5.87
N ARG A 70 -8.41 -27.37 5.63
CA ARG A 70 -9.03 -27.14 4.33
C ARG A 70 -9.49 -25.69 4.16
N TYR A 71 -10.04 -25.08 5.20
CA TYR A 71 -10.58 -23.74 5.18
C TYR A 71 -9.77 -22.79 6.06
N ALA A 72 -9.74 -21.50 5.69
CA ALA A 72 -8.91 -20.49 6.33
C ALA A 72 -9.73 -19.41 7.05
N VAL A 73 -10.97 -19.14 6.63
CA VAL A 73 -11.79 -18.04 7.13
C VAL A 73 -13.21 -18.51 7.47
N GLY A 74 -13.93 -17.71 8.26
CA GLY A 74 -15.30 -18.04 8.68
C GLY A 74 -15.39 -19.18 9.67
N ILE A 75 -14.33 -19.40 10.46
CA ILE A 75 -14.25 -20.46 11.45
C ILE A 75 -14.37 -19.83 12.83
N LEU A 76 -15.34 -20.31 13.62
CA LEU A 76 -15.40 -20.04 15.06
C LEU A 76 -14.86 -21.26 15.82
N HIS A 77 -13.68 -21.10 16.38
CA HIS A 77 -12.98 -22.13 17.13
C HIS A 77 -13.61 -22.35 18.53
N GLY A 78 -13.50 -23.56 19.07
CA GLY A 78 -13.82 -23.82 20.47
C GLY A 78 -12.82 -23.16 21.41
N MET A 79 -13.24 -22.94 22.66
CA MET A 79 -12.38 -22.35 23.70
C MET A 79 -11.54 -23.46 24.32
N ARG A 80 -10.20 -23.35 24.29
CA ARG A 80 -9.33 -24.22 25.09
C ARG A 80 -9.48 -23.91 26.57
N ASP A 81 -9.47 -24.93 27.38
CA ASP A 81 -9.56 -24.84 28.86
C ASP A 81 -8.25 -24.38 29.53
N ASP A 82 -7.29 -23.87 28.81
CA ASP A 82 -6.05 -23.34 29.34
C ASP A 82 -6.31 -21.99 30.02
N ASN A 83 -6.53 -22.02 31.33
CA ASN A 83 -6.64 -20.89 32.26
C ASN A 83 -7.94 -20.06 32.19
N PHE A 84 -9.04 -20.63 32.62
CA PHE A 84 -10.05 -19.88 33.33
C PHE A 84 -9.75 -19.84 34.83
N GLU A 85 -8.64 -19.28 35.24
CA GLU A 85 -8.60 -18.56 36.50
C GLU A 85 -9.24 -17.20 36.23
N SER A 86 -10.33 -16.97 36.91
CA SER A 86 -11.12 -15.77 37.07
C SER A 86 -10.37 -14.49 36.69
N VAL A 87 -10.64 -13.93 35.51
CA VAL A 87 -10.49 -12.48 35.31
C VAL A 87 -11.76 -11.87 35.91
N GLU A 88 -11.80 -11.76 37.21
CA GLU A 88 -12.58 -10.75 37.88
C GLU A 88 -12.10 -9.38 37.39
N GLU A 89 -13.03 -8.61 36.90
CA GLU A 89 -13.02 -7.18 36.66
C GLU A 89 -11.70 -6.44 36.97
N GLU A 90 -10.75 -6.39 36.06
CA GLU A 90 -9.77 -5.31 36.05
C GLU A 90 -10.39 -4.12 35.31
N THR A 91 -11.03 -3.25 36.05
CA THR A 91 -11.27 -1.87 35.73
C THR A 91 -9.91 -1.23 35.42
N ILE A 92 -9.73 -0.85 34.16
CA ILE A 92 -8.55 -0.07 33.72
C ILE A 92 -8.62 1.31 34.40
N ASN A 93 -7.97 1.43 35.55
CA ASN A 93 -7.66 2.70 36.16
C ASN A 93 -6.43 3.30 35.47
N LEU A 94 -6.65 4.29 34.62
CA LEU A 94 -5.62 5.18 34.10
C LEU A 94 -5.17 6.15 35.21
N SER A 95 -4.24 5.72 36.06
CA SER A 95 -3.40 6.64 36.80
C SER A 95 -2.02 6.00 37.00
N GLY A 96 -1.02 6.63 36.40
CA GLY A 96 0.36 6.16 36.44
C GLY A 96 0.96 6.13 37.82
N LYS A 97 1.82 5.14 38.01
CA LYS A 97 3.07 5.28 38.78
C LYS A 97 4.00 4.11 38.50
N GLU A 98 5.20 4.48 38.12
CA GLU A 98 6.35 3.60 37.99
C GLU A 98 6.71 2.94 39.32
N SER A 99 7.10 1.67 39.30
CA SER A 99 8.14 1.18 40.21
C SER A 99 8.75 -0.11 39.69
N ALA A 100 10.04 -0.07 39.50
CA ALA A 100 10.91 -1.19 39.21
C ALA A 100 11.05 -2.12 40.40
N SER A 101 11.10 -3.45 40.15
CA SER A 101 11.90 -4.35 41.01
C SER A 101 12.29 -5.61 40.23
N ALA A 102 13.60 -5.79 40.17
CA ALA A 102 14.30 -6.98 39.74
C ALA A 102 14.19 -8.11 40.79
N SER A 103 14.13 -9.35 40.34
CA SER A 103 14.68 -10.46 41.13
C SER A 103 15.16 -11.59 40.21
N GLU A 104 16.44 -11.90 40.37
CA GLU A 104 17.19 -13.05 39.85
C GLU A 104 16.70 -14.39 40.47
N ASN A 105 16.83 -15.47 39.69
CA ASN A 105 17.54 -16.71 40.11
C ASN A 105 17.43 -17.79 39.04
N SER A 106 18.49 -18.12 38.37
CA SER A 106 19.49 -19.23 38.54
C SER A 106 18.98 -20.63 38.17
N GLY A 107 19.66 -21.25 37.20
CA GLY A 107 19.65 -22.72 36.99
C GLY A 107 20.31 -23.14 35.66
N GLU A 108 21.53 -23.58 35.76
CA GLU A 108 22.44 -24.04 34.72
C GLU A 108 21.93 -25.21 33.88
N ASN A 109 22.23 -25.24 32.55
CA ASN A 109 23.13 -26.28 32.02
C ASN A 109 23.61 -25.99 30.58
N LYS A 110 24.92 -26.20 30.45
CA LYS A 110 25.77 -26.02 29.25
C LYS A 110 25.44 -26.98 28.11
N LYS A 111 25.48 -26.45 26.83
CA LYS A 111 26.32 -27.07 25.78
C LYS A 111 26.70 -26.03 24.73
N ARG A 112 28.01 -25.97 24.45
CA ARG A 112 28.71 -25.13 23.49
C ARG A 112 28.29 -25.42 22.06
N GLY A 113 28.05 -24.37 21.25
CA GLY A 113 27.99 -24.38 19.78
C GLY A 113 28.14 -22.97 19.27
N LYS A 114 29.25 -22.68 18.70
CA LYS A 114 29.75 -21.56 17.87
C LYS A 114 28.90 -20.31 17.71
N ASN A 115 29.48 -19.20 18.17
CA ASN A 115 29.08 -17.81 17.93
C ASN A 115 28.96 -17.50 16.43
N SER A 116 27.77 -17.14 16.03
CA SER A 116 27.54 -16.13 15.02
C SER A 116 26.60 -15.11 15.66
N SER A 117 27.09 -13.90 15.84
CA SER A 117 26.27 -12.77 16.28
C SER A 117 25.10 -12.63 15.31
N PRO A 118 23.84 -12.50 15.79
CA PRO A 118 22.74 -12.14 14.89
C PRO A 118 23.02 -10.73 14.36
N THR A 119 23.19 -10.63 13.05
CA THR A 119 23.24 -9.34 12.36
C THR A 119 21.94 -8.59 12.63
N LEU A 120 22.05 -7.29 12.83
CA LEU A 120 20.91 -6.35 13.01
C LEU A 120 19.81 -6.50 11.94
N GLU A 121 20.15 -7.12 10.80
CA GLU A 121 19.23 -7.47 9.69
C GLU A 121 18.19 -8.54 10.04
N ALA A 122 18.43 -9.38 11.05
CA ALA A 122 17.48 -10.41 11.49
C ALA A 122 16.40 -9.84 12.44
N ALA A 123 16.56 -8.63 12.95
CA ALA A 123 15.65 -8.01 13.91
C ALA A 123 14.56 -7.12 13.28
N ILE A 124 14.57 -6.90 11.95
CA ILE A 124 13.68 -5.95 11.26
C ILE A 124 12.72 -6.67 10.28
N ASN A 125 12.27 -7.86 10.59
CA ASN A 125 11.10 -8.43 9.94
C ASN A 125 9.86 -8.14 10.80
N GLU A 126 9.38 -6.87 10.79
CA GLU A 126 8.13 -6.49 11.45
C GLU A 126 6.91 -7.27 10.89
N GLU A 127 6.95 -7.71 9.64
CA GLU A 127 5.91 -8.55 9.06
C GLU A 127 5.79 -9.93 9.73
N ASP A 128 6.88 -10.50 10.24
CA ASP A 128 6.86 -11.77 10.97
C ASP A 128 6.31 -11.62 12.41
N PHE A 129 6.44 -10.45 13.02
CA PHE A 129 5.97 -10.21 14.38
C PHE A 129 4.46 -10.04 14.45
N ASP A 130 3.84 -9.34 13.49
CA ASP A 130 2.39 -9.16 13.42
C ASP A 130 1.67 -10.44 12.98
N LEU A 131 2.24 -11.20 12.04
CA LEU A 131 1.69 -12.48 11.60
C LEU A 131 1.73 -13.56 12.67
N THR A 132 2.77 -13.62 13.50
CA THR A 132 2.86 -14.57 14.62
C THR A 132 1.89 -14.24 15.75
N ALA A 133 1.66 -12.98 16.06
CA ALA A 133 0.68 -12.55 17.05
C ALA A 133 -0.78 -12.78 16.59
N ALA A 134 -1.07 -12.53 15.31
CA ALA A 134 -2.39 -12.78 14.72
C ALA A 134 -2.73 -14.27 14.64
N ASN A 135 -1.73 -15.13 14.37
CA ASN A 135 -1.91 -16.58 14.30
C ASN A 135 -2.06 -17.27 15.67
N GLN A 136 -1.75 -16.59 16.78
CA GLN A 136 -1.89 -17.14 18.11
C GLN A 136 -3.32 -17.07 18.67
N ARG A 137 -4.19 -16.17 18.15
CA ARG A 137 -5.57 -16.00 18.63
C ARG A 137 -6.56 -16.49 17.60
N ARG A 138 -7.07 -17.71 17.82
CA ARG A 138 -8.13 -18.29 17.01
C ARG A 138 -9.49 -17.65 17.36
N PRO A 139 -10.24 -17.06 16.40
CA PRO A 139 -11.52 -16.42 16.69
C PRO A 139 -12.56 -17.44 17.16
N SER A 140 -13.19 -17.17 18.29
CA SER A 140 -14.29 -18.00 18.85
C SER A 140 -15.63 -17.27 18.81
N SER A 141 -15.67 -16.04 18.31
CA SER A 141 -16.88 -15.21 18.27
C SER A 141 -16.92 -14.32 17.05
N MET A 142 -18.13 -13.97 16.64
CA MET A 142 -18.41 -12.89 15.68
C MET A 142 -19.59 -12.08 16.16
N GLY A 143 -19.68 -10.81 15.73
CA GLY A 143 -20.76 -9.94 16.19
C GLY A 143 -20.91 -8.68 15.34
N LEU A 144 -22.02 -7.98 15.59
CA LEU A 144 -22.39 -6.72 14.95
C LEU A 144 -22.78 -5.70 16.02
N THR A 145 -22.30 -4.47 15.88
CA THR A 145 -22.73 -3.32 16.69
C THR A 145 -23.36 -2.28 15.79
N PHE A 146 -24.56 -1.81 16.14
CA PHE A 146 -25.35 -0.88 15.35
C PHE A 146 -26.19 0.02 16.24
N LYS A 147 -26.82 1.03 15.65
CA LYS A 147 -27.68 1.99 16.32
C LYS A 147 -29.15 1.70 16.01
N LEU A 148 -30.00 1.66 17.03
CA LEU A 148 -31.40 1.32 16.93
C LEU A 148 -32.26 2.45 17.52
N ASP A 149 -33.38 2.77 16.86
CA ASP A 149 -34.42 3.65 17.38
C ASP A 149 -35.57 2.82 18.00
N LEU A 150 -35.63 2.82 19.34
CA LEU A 150 -36.65 2.07 20.10
C LEU A 150 -38.08 2.62 19.91
N GLN A 151 -38.26 3.84 19.40
CA GLN A 151 -39.60 4.36 19.07
C GLN A 151 -40.15 3.70 17.81
N VAL A 152 -39.27 3.29 16.89
CA VAL A 152 -39.70 2.69 15.63
C VAL A 152 -39.84 1.18 15.80
N SER A 153 -38.81 0.51 16.38
CA SER A 153 -38.85 -0.92 16.71
C SER A 153 -37.94 -1.26 17.87
N SER A 154 -38.40 -2.12 18.77
CA SER A 154 -37.60 -2.72 19.81
C SER A 154 -37.24 -4.18 19.52
N ARG A 155 -37.87 -4.81 18.52
CA ARG A 155 -37.73 -6.22 18.22
C ARG A 155 -36.75 -6.44 17.09
N LEU A 156 -35.85 -7.40 17.29
CA LEU A 156 -34.84 -7.81 16.34
C LEU A 156 -34.83 -9.33 16.21
N SER A 157 -34.67 -9.83 15.00
CA SER A 157 -34.45 -11.24 14.71
C SER A 157 -32.98 -11.47 14.42
N ILE A 158 -32.40 -12.49 15.02
CA ILE A 158 -31.03 -12.93 14.77
C ILE A 158 -31.08 -14.23 14.03
N THR A 159 -30.35 -14.33 12.91
CA THR A 159 -30.14 -15.59 12.21
C THR A 159 -28.65 -15.87 12.15
N PHE A 160 -28.24 -17.03 12.63
CA PHE A 160 -26.86 -17.50 12.51
C PHE A 160 -26.82 -18.79 11.70
N ARG A 161 -26.02 -18.80 10.63
CA ARG A 161 -25.79 -19.95 9.77
C ARG A 161 -24.35 -20.40 9.92
N GLY A 162 -24.17 -21.73 9.85
CA GLY A 162 -22.85 -22.32 9.85
C GLY A 162 -22.92 -23.78 9.44
N ALA A 163 -21.78 -24.43 9.46
CA ALA A 163 -21.69 -25.86 9.29
C ALA A 163 -20.71 -26.45 10.32
N PHE A 164 -20.94 -27.69 10.70
CA PHE A 164 -19.96 -28.49 11.41
C PHE A 164 -19.60 -29.71 10.56
N TYR A 165 -18.52 -30.38 10.93
CA TYR A 165 -18.05 -31.56 10.22
C TYR A 165 -18.04 -32.77 11.14
N GLU A 166 -18.68 -33.87 10.69
CA GLU A 166 -18.70 -35.15 11.37
C GLU A 166 -17.63 -36.08 10.80
N ALA A 167 -16.91 -36.75 11.70
CA ALA A 167 -15.90 -37.71 11.31
C ALA A 167 -16.54 -38.99 10.82
N LEU A 168 -16.26 -39.34 9.56
CA LEU A 168 -16.72 -40.56 8.86
C LEU A 168 -15.59 -41.56 8.79
N LYS A 169 -15.80 -42.79 9.30
CA LYS A 169 -14.85 -43.89 9.16
C LYS A 169 -15.11 -44.63 7.86
N VAL A 170 -14.16 -44.60 6.95
CA VAL A 170 -14.25 -45.17 5.62
C VAL A 170 -13.34 -46.40 5.51
N SER A 171 -13.95 -47.56 5.34
CA SER A 171 -13.23 -48.79 5.06
C SER A 171 -13.10 -48.96 3.54
N ILE A 172 -11.89 -49.10 3.04
CA ILE A 172 -11.61 -49.23 1.61
C ILE A 172 -11.13 -50.67 1.34
N ASP A 173 -11.68 -51.27 0.34
CA ASP A 173 -11.31 -52.64 -0.03
C ASP A 173 -9.81 -52.77 -0.30
N GLY A 174 -9.17 -53.72 0.38
CA GLY A 174 -7.73 -53.97 0.29
C GLY A 174 -6.88 -53.13 1.26
N GLN A 175 -7.47 -52.22 2.05
CA GLN A 175 -6.76 -51.48 3.12
C GLN A 175 -6.97 -52.12 4.50
N LYS A 176 -5.89 -52.18 5.28
CA LYS A 176 -5.93 -52.75 6.64
C LYS A 176 -6.51 -51.81 7.73
N ARG A 177 -6.53 -50.52 7.47
CA ARG A 177 -7.02 -49.50 8.40
C ARG A 177 -8.01 -48.58 7.75
N PRO A 178 -9.14 -48.27 8.41
CA PRO A 178 -10.09 -47.29 7.90
C PRO A 178 -9.47 -45.87 7.87
N GLU A 179 -9.82 -45.10 6.86
CA GLU A 179 -9.52 -43.67 6.77
C GLU A 179 -10.56 -42.86 7.53
N THR A 180 -10.18 -41.66 7.96
CA THR A 180 -11.13 -40.71 8.53
C THR A 180 -11.38 -39.62 7.49
N TRP A 181 -12.63 -39.54 7.01
CA TRP A 181 -13.12 -38.49 6.17
C TRP A 181 -14.03 -37.58 6.98
N TRP A 182 -14.47 -36.46 6.43
CA TRP A 182 -15.29 -35.47 7.14
C TRP A 182 -16.47 -35.08 6.28
N VAL A 183 -17.68 -35.22 6.82
CA VAL A 183 -18.94 -34.87 6.15
C VAL A 183 -19.42 -33.52 6.68
N ARG A 184 -19.74 -32.60 5.79
CA ARG A 184 -20.31 -31.29 6.13
C ARG A 184 -21.77 -31.48 6.61
N ARG A 185 -22.14 -30.77 7.68
CA ARG A 185 -23.50 -30.69 8.23
C ARG A 185 -23.88 -29.23 8.43
N PRO A 186 -24.63 -28.61 7.52
CA PRO A 186 -25.08 -27.23 7.67
C PRO A 186 -26.19 -27.14 8.71
N PHE A 187 -26.26 -25.98 9.36
CA PHE A 187 -27.33 -25.65 10.29
C PHE A 187 -27.65 -24.16 10.24
N THR A 188 -28.92 -23.83 10.58
CA THR A 188 -29.36 -22.45 10.78
C THR A 188 -30.08 -22.36 12.13
N VAL A 189 -29.67 -21.41 12.96
CA VAL A 189 -30.34 -21.11 14.22
C VAL A 189 -30.87 -19.69 14.21
N GLU A 190 -32.02 -19.50 14.85
CA GLU A 190 -32.67 -18.19 14.98
C GLU A 190 -32.97 -17.87 16.44
N GLY A 191 -32.99 -16.56 16.75
CA GLY A 191 -33.38 -16.03 18.03
C GLY A 191 -34.04 -14.65 17.90
N GLU A 192 -34.88 -14.32 18.81
CA GLU A 192 -35.51 -13.01 18.89
C GLU A 192 -35.01 -12.23 20.10
N ILE A 193 -34.89 -10.92 19.95
CA ILE A 193 -34.49 -9.99 20.99
C ILE A 193 -35.53 -8.89 21.10
N ASP A 194 -35.91 -8.58 22.34
CA ASP A 194 -36.62 -7.36 22.64
C ASP A 194 -35.70 -6.40 23.42
N CYS A 195 -35.28 -5.31 22.77
CA CYS A 195 -34.37 -4.32 23.33
C CYS A 195 -35.02 -3.39 24.38
N GLN A 196 -36.34 -3.49 24.61
CA GLN A 196 -37.07 -2.69 25.63
C GLN A 196 -37.22 -3.42 26.98
N SER A 197 -37.02 -4.73 27.03
CA SER A 197 -37.23 -5.48 28.28
C SER A 197 -36.23 -5.02 29.34
N ASP A 198 -36.74 -4.27 30.34
CA ASP A 198 -36.19 -3.93 31.65
C ASP A 198 -35.51 -2.58 31.91
N GLY A 199 -35.59 -1.60 31.04
CA GLY A 199 -35.24 -0.19 31.40
C GLY A 199 -33.85 0.08 32.00
N LYS A 200 -32.99 -0.94 32.13
CA LYS A 200 -31.65 -0.85 32.65
C LYS A 200 -30.67 -1.26 31.55
N CYS A 201 -29.90 -0.28 31.08
CA CYS A 201 -28.68 -0.55 30.32
C CYS A 201 -27.77 -1.43 31.19
N SER A 202 -27.76 -2.74 30.94
CA SER A 202 -26.98 -3.68 31.70
C SER A 202 -25.65 -3.89 30.97
N ASN A 203 -24.53 -3.71 31.67
CA ASN A 203 -23.21 -4.12 31.21
C ASN A 203 -23.09 -5.66 31.10
N SER A 204 -23.97 -6.41 31.76
CA SER A 204 -24.13 -7.86 31.59
C SER A 204 -25.03 -8.13 30.39
N GLY A 205 -24.48 -8.68 29.30
CA GLY A 205 -25.23 -9.00 28.09
C GLY A 205 -26.43 -9.93 28.36
N GLN A 206 -27.57 -9.61 27.74
CA GLN A 206 -28.76 -10.46 27.76
C GLN A 206 -28.47 -11.73 26.94
N SER A 207 -28.69 -12.92 27.52
CA SER A 207 -28.57 -14.18 26.77
C SER A 207 -29.74 -14.32 25.81
N VAL A 208 -29.45 -14.61 24.54
CA VAL A 208 -30.44 -14.87 23.52
C VAL A 208 -30.58 -16.37 23.30
N LYS A 209 -31.80 -16.88 23.41
CA LYS A 209 -32.07 -18.28 23.12
C LYS A 209 -32.06 -18.50 21.60
N LEU A 210 -31.13 -19.32 21.13
CA LEU A 210 -31.07 -19.75 19.74
C LEU A 210 -31.88 -21.06 19.58
N CYS A 211 -32.76 -21.13 18.60
CA CYS A 211 -33.52 -22.32 18.24
C CYS A 211 -33.12 -22.79 16.85
N LEU A 212 -33.01 -24.09 16.66
CA LEU A 212 -32.75 -24.64 15.34
C LEU A 212 -33.93 -24.38 14.41
N LYS A 213 -33.65 -23.76 13.27
CA LYS A 213 -34.61 -23.47 12.21
C LYS A 213 -34.51 -24.48 11.09
N ASP A 214 -33.29 -24.83 10.69
CA ASP A 214 -33.01 -25.69 9.57
C ASP A 214 -31.68 -26.42 9.73
N GLY A 215 -31.56 -27.60 9.09
CA GLY A 215 -30.37 -28.42 9.14
C GLY A 215 -30.34 -29.39 10.32
N GLN A 216 -29.15 -29.87 10.65
CA GLN A 216 -28.92 -30.86 11.70
C GLN A 216 -28.50 -30.16 13.00
N GLU A 217 -29.05 -30.62 14.12
CA GLU A 217 -28.67 -30.09 15.45
C GLU A 217 -27.20 -30.42 15.74
N PRO A 218 -26.37 -29.42 16.03
CA PRO A 218 -24.93 -29.60 16.26
C PRO A 218 -24.65 -30.15 17.66
N ALA A 219 -24.76 -31.47 17.82
CA ALA A 219 -24.65 -32.16 19.12
C ALA A 219 -23.32 -31.92 19.86
N ASN A 220 -22.25 -31.61 19.14
CA ASN A 220 -20.90 -31.38 19.71
C ASN A 220 -20.56 -29.87 19.85
N LEU A 221 -21.45 -28.94 19.48
CA LEU A 221 -21.20 -27.53 19.54
C LEU A 221 -22.01 -26.90 20.68
N ASN A 222 -21.38 -25.93 21.35
CA ASN A 222 -22.06 -25.12 22.34
C ASN A 222 -22.01 -23.64 21.86
N LEU A 223 -23.12 -23.18 21.27
CA LEU A 223 -23.25 -21.81 20.77
C LEU A 223 -24.02 -20.95 21.76
N LYS A 224 -23.50 -19.77 22.06
CA LYS A 224 -24.19 -18.76 22.89
C LYS A 224 -24.30 -17.46 22.12
N ALA A 225 -25.51 -16.89 22.10
CA ALA A 225 -25.75 -15.55 21.61
C ALA A 225 -26.00 -14.60 22.78
N GLN A 226 -25.43 -13.41 22.70
CA GLN A 226 -25.58 -12.36 23.70
C GLN A 226 -25.91 -11.05 23.02
N CYS A 227 -26.81 -10.27 23.62
CA CYS A 227 -27.18 -8.93 23.21
C CYS A 227 -26.84 -7.92 24.30
N PHE A 228 -26.15 -6.86 23.93
CA PHE A 228 -25.82 -5.76 24.83
C PHE A 228 -26.51 -4.51 24.33
N VAL A 229 -27.32 -3.87 25.18
CA VAL A 229 -28.04 -2.61 24.86
C VAL A 229 -27.45 -1.50 25.73
N ARG A 230 -26.98 -0.43 25.07
CA ARG A 230 -26.34 0.71 25.75
C ARG A 230 -27.02 2.03 25.35
N SER A 231 -27.26 2.92 26.30
CA SER A 231 -27.70 4.29 26.01
C SER A 231 -26.53 5.12 25.45
N ILE A 232 -26.84 6.10 24.61
CA ILE A 232 -25.82 7.01 24.04
C ILE A 232 -25.75 8.25 24.95
N PRO A 233 -24.61 8.51 25.63
CA PRO A 233 -24.42 9.70 26.46
C PRO A 233 -24.54 10.97 25.60
N GLY A 234 -25.29 11.98 26.10
CA GLY A 234 -25.45 13.30 25.47
C GLY A 234 -26.54 13.41 24.38
N TYR A 235 -27.19 12.31 24.02
CA TYR A 235 -28.38 12.38 23.15
C TYR A 235 -29.65 12.58 24.00
N THR A 236 -30.24 13.76 23.90
CA THR A 236 -31.44 14.16 24.66
C THR A 236 -32.76 13.45 24.25
N ARG A 237 -32.75 12.70 23.16
CA ARG A 237 -33.82 11.79 22.75
C ARG A 237 -33.53 10.39 23.27
N GLY A 238 -34.03 10.08 24.46
CA GLY A 238 -33.81 8.86 25.25
C GLY A 238 -34.18 7.51 24.60
N ASN A 239 -34.50 7.48 23.31
CA ASN A 239 -35.00 6.28 22.63
C ASN A 239 -34.00 5.68 21.61
N GLN A 240 -32.84 6.29 21.44
CA GLN A 240 -31.78 5.75 20.58
C GLN A 240 -30.75 4.99 21.42
N VAL A 241 -30.48 3.76 21.02
CA VAL A 241 -29.56 2.88 21.74
C VAL A 241 -28.51 2.29 20.78
N ILE A 242 -27.37 1.90 21.34
CA ILE A 242 -26.39 1.09 20.67
C ILE A 242 -26.63 -0.36 21.08
N VAL A 243 -26.81 -1.21 20.09
CA VAL A 243 -27.02 -2.64 20.27
C VAL A 243 -25.80 -3.38 19.73
N SER A 244 -25.25 -4.30 20.54
CA SER A 244 -24.21 -5.22 20.11
C SER A 244 -24.73 -6.66 20.24
N VAL A 245 -24.74 -7.37 19.14
CA VAL A 245 -25.13 -8.79 19.07
C VAL A 245 -23.90 -9.61 18.79
N VAL A 246 -23.61 -10.60 19.62
CA VAL A 246 -22.42 -11.46 19.52
C VAL A 246 -22.83 -12.93 19.61
N VAL A 247 -22.38 -13.73 18.67
CA VAL A 247 -22.47 -15.19 18.71
C VAL A 247 -21.10 -15.76 19.02
N ARG A 248 -21.03 -16.69 19.98
CA ARG A 248 -19.79 -17.31 20.47
C ARG A 248 -19.89 -18.81 20.42
N ASN A 249 -18.83 -19.46 19.98
CA ASN A 249 -18.63 -20.90 20.18
C ASN A 249 -17.90 -21.11 21.52
N VAL A 250 -18.62 -21.60 22.51
CA VAL A 250 -18.10 -21.88 23.87
C VAL A 250 -17.88 -23.39 24.08
N SER A 251 -17.69 -24.15 23.01
CA SER A 251 -17.30 -25.55 23.08
C SER A 251 -15.91 -25.68 23.74
N VAL A 252 -15.75 -26.66 24.64
CA VAL A 252 -14.54 -26.82 25.47
C VAL A 252 -13.31 -27.28 24.67
N ARG A 253 -13.51 -27.84 23.48
CA ARG A 253 -12.42 -28.37 22.64
C ARG A 253 -12.24 -27.51 21.39
N ASP A 254 -10.98 -27.28 21.02
CA ASP A 254 -10.59 -26.62 19.77
C ASP A 254 -10.04 -27.67 18.80
N ASP A 255 -10.96 -28.43 18.19
CA ASP A 255 -10.68 -29.39 17.13
C ASP A 255 -11.71 -29.29 15.99
N SER A 256 -11.50 -30.05 14.92
CA SER A 256 -12.36 -30.01 13.72
C SER A 256 -13.82 -30.41 13.95
N ALA A 257 -14.12 -31.16 15.02
CA ALA A 257 -15.48 -31.56 15.36
C ALA A 257 -16.21 -30.55 16.24
N HIS A 258 -15.48 -29.63 16.89
CA HIS A 258 -16.01 -28.62 17.81
C HIS A 258 -15.88 -27.18 17.26
N ALA A 259 -15.44 -27.02 16.00
CA ALA A 259 -15.37 -25.73 15.31
C ALA A 259 -16.62 -25.54 14.44
N VAL A 260 -17.07 -24.29 14.32
CA VAL A 260 -18.10 -23.88 13.36
C VAL A 260 -17.41 -23.33 12.13
N PHE A 261 -17.82 -23.80 10.96
CA PHE A 261 -17.31 -23.38 9.67
C PHE A 261 -18.39 -22.60 8.92
N GLN A 262 -18.01 -21.84 7.90
CA GLN A 262 -18.89 -21.03 7.08
C GLN A 262 -19.84 -20.15 7.91
N SER A 263 -19.30 -19.53 8.97
CA SER A 263 -20.08 -18.73 9.91
C SER A 263 -20.62 -17.47 9.26
N HIS A 264 -21.92 -17.23 9.37
CA HIS A 264 -22.62 -16.05 8.87
C HIS A 264 -23.64 -15.60 9.88
N LEU A 265 -23.56 -14.32 10.27
CA LEU A 265 -24.50 -13.69 11.22
C LEU A 265 -25.36 -12.67 10.50
N SER A 266 -26.67 -12.70 10.71
CA SER A 266 -27.60 -11.70 10.23
C SER A 266 -28.48 -11.20 11.37
N VAL A 267 -28.71 -9.91 11.41
CA VAL A 267 -29.65 -9.25 12.32
C VAL A 267 -30.67 -8.48 11.49
N SER A 268 -31.92 -8.69 11.72
CA SER A 268 -33.00 -8.06 10.96
C SER A 268 -34.09 -7.46 11.84
N THR A 269 -34.80 -6.47 11.28
CA THR A 269 -35.99 -5.88 11.82
C THR A 269 -37.06 -5.81 10.74
N ASP A 270 -38.32 -5.93 11.13
CA ASP A 270 -39.46 -5.86 10.18
C ASP A 270 -39.83 -4.41 9.82
N VAL A 271 -39.27 -3.42 10.49
CA VAL A 271 -39.66 -2.01 10.37
C VAL A 271 -38.50 -1.19 9.76
N GLN A 272 -38.77 -0.55 8.62
CA GLN A 272 -37.86 0.42 8.02
C GLN A 272 -37.65 1.64 8.92
N GLY A 273 -36.45 2.20 8.92
CA GLY A 273 -36.09 3.36 9.73
C GLY A 273 -35.77 3.07 11.19
N ALA A 274 -35.83 1.80 11.62
CA ALA A 274 -35.43 1.39 12.97
C ALA A 274 -33.91 1.38 13.11
N LEU A 275 -33.18 0.93 12.07
CA LEU A 275 -31.73 0.95 12.02
C LEU A 275 -31.23 2.32 11.59
N LEU A 276 -30.48 2.98 12.45
CA LEU A 276 -30.00 4.35 12.23
C LEU A 276 -28.54 4.36 11.78
N PRO A 277 -28.11 5.40 11.04
CA PRO A 277 -26.71 5.60 10.74
C PRO A 277 -25.84 5.55 12.01
N TYR A 278 -24.77 4.75 11.96
CA TYR A 278 -23.88 4.52 13.07
C TYR A 278 -22.59 5.31 12.89
N ASP A 279 -22.41 6.39 13.64
CA ASP A 279 -21.16 7.15 13.69
C ASP A 279 -20.35 6.72 14.91
N SER A 280 -19.30 5.93 14.67
CA SER A 280 -18.41 5.44 15.74
C SER A 280 -17.64 6.56 16.45
N SER A 281 -17.49 7.73 15.84
CA SER A 281 -16.74 8.85 16.41
C SER A 281 -17.54 9.58 17.50
N ALA A 282 -18.86 9.67 17.37
CA ALA A 282 -19.73 10.27 18.37
C ALA A 282 -19.71 9.50 19.71
N VAL A 283 -19.39 8.20 19.66
CA VAL A 283 -19.37 7.32 20.84
C VAL A 283 -18.05 7.41 21.61
N ARG A 284 -16.95 7.80 20.95
CA ARG A 284 -15.61 7.75 21.54
C ARG A 284 -15.14 9.03 22.23
N GLY A 285 -15.95 10.13 22.21
CA GLY A 285 -15.58 11.40 22.87
C GLY A 285 -14.26 11.99 22.37
N GLN A 286 -13.82 11.60 21.18
CA GLN A 286 -12.58 12.13 20.60
C GLN A 286 -12.79 13.57 20.15
N THR A 287 -11.87 14.44 20.55
CA THR A 287 -11.72 15.80 20.01
C THR A 287 -11.72 15.72 18.49
N ASP A 288 -12.50 16.57 17.87
CA ASP A 288 -12.62 16.62 16.41
C ASP A 288 -11.33 17.14 15.78
N GLU A 289 -10.38 16.24 15.54
CA GLU A 289 -9.21 16.52 14.71
C GLU A 289 -9.69 16.95 13.31
N LEU A 290 -9.07 17.94 12.70
CA LEU A 290 -9.44 18.51 11.40
C LEU A 290 -9.52 17.43 10.29
N GLU A 291 -8.66 16.42 10.36
CA GLU A 291 -8.66 15.28 9.44
C GLU A 291 -9.95 14.48 9.56
N VAL A 292 -10.44 14.24 10.78
CA VAL A 292 -11.71 13.52 11.01
C VAL A 292 -12.88 14.33 10.47
N GLN A 293 -12.89 15.64 10.67
CA GLN A 293 -13.90 16.54 10.10
C GLN A 293 -13.87 16.54 8.58
N THR A 294 -12.67 16.54 7.98
CA THR A 294 -12.49 16.43 6.53
C THR A 294 -13.03 15.11 5.98
N LEU A 295 -12.74 13.98 6.64
CA LEU A 295 -13.28 12.67 6.24
C LEU A 295 -14.80 12.62 6.36
N ARG A 296 -15.35 13.18 7.43
CA ARG A 296 -16.81 13.30 7.59
C ARG A 296 -17.45 14.14 6.47
N LEU A 297 -16.81 15.26 6.09
CA LEU A 297 -17.29 16.07 4.98
C LEU A 297 -17.25 15.29 3.64
N LEU A 298 -16.14 14.63 3.34
CA LEU A 298 -15.95 13.89 2.09
C LEU A 298 -16.92 12.71 1.96
N TYR A 299 -17.16 12.01 3.05
CA TYR A 299 -18.04 10.83 3.10
C TYR A 299 -19.44 11.11 3.67
N ARG A 300 -19.86 12.37 3.79
CA ARG A 300 -21.16 12.75 4.40
C ARG A 300 -22.38 12.08 3.79
N ASN A 301 -22.28 11.69 2.51
CA ASN A 301 -23.35 11.02 1.78
C ASN A 301 -23.24 9.47 1.83
N LYS A 302 -22.17 8.92 2.43
CA LYS A 302 -21.98 7.48 2.63
C LYS A 302 -22.27 7.16 4.10
N GLN A 303 -23.40 6.54 4.35
CA GLN A 303 -23.80 6.16 5.69
C GLN A 303 -23.33 4.75 6.01
N SER A 304 -22.81 4.55 7.21
CA SER A 304 -22.56 3.23 7.79
C SER A 304 -23.62 2.93 8.82
N TYR A 305 -24.12 1.72 8.88
CA TYR A 305 -25.17 1.31 9.81
C TYR A 305 -24.69 0.38 10.90
N ALA A 306 -23.56 -0.30 10.70
CA ALA A 306 -23.02 -1.23 11.68
C ALA A 306 -21.50 -1.31 11.66
N ILE A 307 -20.94 -1.86 12.74
CA ILE A 307 -19.52 -2.27 12.82
C ILE A 307 -19.50 -3.76 13.14
N GLY A 308 -18.66 -4.51 12.43
CA GLY A 308 -18.41 -5.93 12.66
C GLY A 308 -17.34 -6.16 13.73
N HIS A 309 -17.46 -7.27 14.46
CA HIS A 309 -16.50 -7.80 15.42
C HIS A 309 -16.11 -9.22 15.00
N GLY A 310 -14.88 -9.42 14.56
CA GLY A 310 -14.43 -10.67 13.94
C GLY A 310 -14.98 -10.91 12.53
N CYS A 311 -15.69 -9.93 11.96
CA CYS A 311 -16.26 -9.88 10.63
C CYS A 311 -16.38 -8.44 10.17
N ALA A 312 -16.61 -8.20 8.87
CA ALA A 312 -17.06 -6.91 8.37
C ALA A 312 -18.60 -6.82 8.49
N ALA A 313 -19.14 -5.61 8.58
CA ALA A 313 -20.58 -5.39 8.55
C ALA A 313 -21.03 -4.99 7.15
N ASP A 314 -22.16 -5.51 6.71
CA ASP A 314 -22.85 -5.15 5.48
C ASP A 314 -24.35 -4.98 5.73
N TRP A 315 -25.08 -4.39 4.77
CA TRP A 315 -26.51 -4.11 4.89
C TRP A 315 -27.22 -4.13 3.53
N ASN A 316 -28.50 -4.47 3.55
CA ASN A 316 -29.30 -4.69 2.36
C ASN A 316 -29.73 -3.43 1.60
N ASP A 317 -29.69 -2.25 2.23
CA ASP A 317 -30.09 -0.98 1.62
C ASP A 317 -29.23 0.17 2.17
N SER A 318 -28.76 1.05 1.28
CA SER A 318 -27.83 2.15 1.62
C SER A 318 -28.46 3.30 2.41
N HIS A 319 -29.80 3.40 2.46
CA HIS A 319 -30.51 4.51 3.11
C HIS A 319 -31.43 4.05 4.22
N ASN A 320 -32.11 2.92 4.06
CA ASN A 320 -33.08 2.39 5.02
C ASN A 320 -32.94 0.88 5.20
N PRO A 321 -31.81 0.40 5.74
CA PRO A 321 -31.60 -1.02 5.91
C PRO A 321 -32.58 -1.61 6.92
N THR A 322 -32.96 -2.84 6.64
CA THR A 322 -33.74 -3.70 7.56
C THR A 322 -32.96 -4.95 7.96
N VAL A 323 -31.84 -5.25 7.24
CA VAL A 323 -30.99 -6.40 7.49
C VAL A 323 -29.54 -5.95 7.55
N LEU A 324 -28.85 -6.36 8.61
CA LEU A 324 -27.42 -6.23 8.80
C LEU A 324 -26.78 -7.63 8.76
N THR A 325 -25.67 -7.76 8.05
CA THR A 325 -24.95 -9.03 7.93
C THR A 325 -23.51 -8.91 8.37
N GLY A 326 -22.97 -9.99 8.96
CA GLY A 326 -21.55 -10.13 9.29
C GLY A 326 -20.84 -10.95 8.21
N GLU A 327 -20.00 -10.29 7.41
CA GLU A 327 -19.27 -10.90 6.31
C GLU A 327 -17.82 -11.18 6.70
N VAL A 328 -17.37 -12.42 6.55
CA VAL A 328 -15.98 -12.83 6.86
C VAL A 328 -15.03 -12.67 5.67
N LEU A 329 -15.57 -12.62 4.47
CA LEU A 329 -14.87 -12.26 3.23
C LEU A 329 -15.62 -11.10 2.58
N PRO A 330 -15.46 -9.88 3.09
CA PRO A 330 -16.16 -8.72 2.54
C PRO A 330 -15.67 -8.42 1.13
N THR A 331 -16.61 -8.04 0.27
CA THR A 331 -16.33 -7.54 -1.08
C THR A 331 -16.72 -6.07 -1.15
N TYR A 332 -15.92 -5.30 -1.85
CA TYR A 332 -16.19 -3.88 -2.09
C TYR A 332 -15.75 -3.49 -3.49
N GLU A 333 -16.64 -2.89 -4.25
CA GLU A 333 -16.31 -2.33 -5.54
C GLU A 333 -15.78 -0.91 -5.37
N VAL A 334 -14.46 -0.76 -5.58
CA VAL A 334 -13.82 0.55 -5.49
C VAL A 334 -14.19 1.37 -6.72
N GLU A 335 -14.78 2.55 -6.51
CA GLU A 335 -15.05 3.49 -7.58
C GLU A 335 -13.72 3.94 -8.24
N SER A 336 -13.66 3.86 -9.57
CA SER A 336 -12.50 4.37 -10.29
C SER A 336 -12.52 5.89 -10.35
N LEU A 337 -11.40 6.52 -10.01
CA LEU A 337 -11.22 7.95 -10.20
C LEU A 337 -10.72 8.21 -11.62
N SER A 338 -11.48 8.95 -12.39
CA SER A 338 -10.99 9.50 -13.66
C SER A 338 -10.17 10.75 -13.40
N ALA A 339 -8.94 10.77 -13.90
CA ALA A 339 -8.11 11.97 -13.91
C ALA A 339 -8.45 12.91 -15.10
N ASP A 340 -9.47 12.59 -15.87
CA ASP A 340 -9.86 13.35 -17.05
C ASP A 340 -10.61 14.63 -16.65
N VAL A 341 -10.14 15.75 -17.12
CA VAL A 341 -10.79 17.05 -16.98
C VAL A 341 -11.41 17.45 -18.32
N TYR A 342 -12.66 17.87 -18.30
CA TYR A 342 -13.38 18.37 -19.47
C TYR A 342 -13.69 19.86 -19.29
N PHE A 343 -13.59 20.59 -20.37
CA PHE A 343 -13.95 22.01 -20.41
C PHE A 343 -14.80 22.30 -21.65
N THR A 344 -15.52 23.41 -21.61
CA THR A 344 -16.25 23.90 -22.78
C THR A 344 -15.42 24.99 -23.47
N ASN A 345 -15.07 24.74 -24.69
CA ASN A 345 -14.29 25.70 -25.49
C ASN A 345 -15.13 26.94 -25.89
N SER A 346 -14.51 27.91 -26.52
CA SER A 346 -15.16 29.15 -27.01
C SER A 346 -16.32 28.93 -28.01
N SER A 347 -16.34 27.74 -28.64
CA SER A 347 -17.40 27.36 -29.60
C SER A 347 -18.54 26.57 -28.94
N GLY A 348 -18.54 26.42 -27.61
CA GLY A 348 -19.57 25.70 -26.87
C GLY A 348 -19.41 24.16 -26.89
N VAL A 349 -18.34 23.63 -27.46
CA VAL A 349 -18.06 22.19 -27.55
C VAL A 349 -17.34 21.71 -26.28
N ARG A 350 -17.81 20.60 -25.70
CA ARG A 350 -17.15 19.96 -24.57
C ARG A 350 -15.96 19.14 -25.03
N GLU A 351 -14.78 19.54 -24.62
CA GLU A 351 -13.51 18.90 -24.98
C GLU A 351 -12.81 18.34 -23.74
N LYS A 352 -12.02 17.27 -23.98
CA LYS A 352 -11.13 16.72 -22.95
C LYS A 352 -9.82 17.51 -22.93
N LEU A 353 -9.40 17.92 -21.75
CA LEU A 353 -8.10 18.54 -21.55
C LEU A 353 -6.98 17.52 -21.78
N ALA A 354 -6.13 17.77 -22.77
CA ALA A 354 -5.02 16.91 -23.16
C ALA A 354 -3.71 17.70 -23.24
N ILE A 355 -2.94 17.69 -22.16
CA ILE A 355 -1.68 18.45 -22.05
C ILE A 355 -0.53 17.58 -22.60
N SER A 356 -0.08 17.91 -23.80
CA SER A 356 0.96 17.15 -24.51
C SER A 356 2.34 17.37 -23.91
N MET A 357 3.04 16.28 -23.53
CA MET A 357 4.44 16.33 -23.11
C MET A 357 5.35 16.81 -24.24
N GLY A 358 5.12 16.32 -25.48
CA GLY A 358 5.87 16.75 -26.66
C GLY A 358 5.66 18.22 -27.00
N GLY A 359 4.41 18.69 -26.95
CA GLY A 359 4.09 20.10 -27.18
C GLY A 359 4.75 21.03 -26.12
N LEU A 360 4.76 20.61 -24.85
CA LEU A 360 5.46 21.36 -23.77
C LEU A 360 6.99 21.28 -23.90
N ALA A 361 7.54 20.19 -24.43
CA ALA A 361 8.97 20.06 -24.72
C ALA A 361 9.44 21.09 -25.76
N ASN A 362 8.58 21.42 -26.74
CA ASN A 362 8.85 22.42 -27.76
C ASN A 362 8.28 23.81 -27.40
N PHE A 363 7.68 23.97 -26.25
CA PHE A 363 6.98 25.17 -25.81
C PHE A 363 5.94 25.68 -26.81
N GLU A 364 5.19 24.76 -27.42
CA GLU A 364 4.16 25.04 -28.42
C GLU A 364 3.00 25.85 -27.82
N SER A 365 2.53 26.88 -28.52
CA SER A 365 1.45 27.75 -28.03
C SER A 365 0.18 27.00 -27.67
N GLN A 366 -0.16 25.93 -28.39
CA GLN A 366 -1.32 25.08 -28.08
C GLN A 366 -1.16 24.33 -26.75
N ALA A 367 0.01 23.74 -26.50
CA ALA A 367 0.26 23.02 -25.27
C ALA A 367 0.31 23.96 -24.06
N CYS A 368 0.92 25.15 -24.23
CA CYS A 368 0.94 26.21 -23.22
C CYS A 368 -0.49 26.69 -22.88
N SER A 369 -1.32 26.92 -23.88
CA SER A 369 -2.74 27.28 -23.71
C SER A 369 -3.52 26.21 -22.90
N GLN A 370 -3.23 24.94 -23.11
CA GLN A 370 -3.88 23.86 -22.33
C GLN A 370 -3.52 23.92 -20.83
N VAL A 371 -2.30 24.37 -20.49
CA VAL A 371 -1.91 24.63 -19.09
C VAL A 371 -2.67 25.82 -18.52
N ASP A 372 -2.78 26.92 -19.28
CA ASP A 372 -3.57 28.07 -18.86
C ASP A 372 -5.05 27.68 -18.62
N VAL A 373 -5.65 26.90 -19.52
CA VAL A 373 -7.01 26.35 -19.38
C VAL A 373 -7.13 25.49 -18.11
N LEU A 374 -6.13 24.64 -17.79
CA LEU A 374 -6.14 23.85 -16.55
C LEU A 374 -6.26 24.75 -15.31
N LEU A 375 -5.44 25.78 -15.23
CA LEU A 375 -5.41 26.70 -14.10
C LEU A 375 -6.73 27.47 -13.96
N GLU A 376 -7.29 27.93 -15.08
CA GLU A 376 -8.60 28.60 -15.10
C GLU A 376 -9.75 27.66 -14.69
N GLN A 377 -9.75 26.43 -15.17
CA GLN A 377 -10.78 25.45 -14.80
C GLN A 377 -10.69 25.08 -13.30
N TYR A 378 -9.48 24.96 -12.78
CA TYR A 378 -9.28 24.69 -11.34
C TYR A 378 -9.73 25.88 -10.49
N GLU A 379 -9.45 27.11 -10.90
CA GLU A 379 -9.94 28.31 -10.22
C GLU A 379 -11.47 28.41 -10.24
N ARG A 380 -12.09 28.11 -11.39
CA ARG A 380 -13.55 28.05 -11.52
C ARG A 380 -14.14 27.00 -10.62
N TRP A 381 -13.53 25.80 -10.56
CA TRP A 381 -13.95 24.72 -9.66
C TRP A 381 -13.89 25.15 -8.20
N ILE A 382 -12.81 25.82 -7.77
CA ILE A 382 -12.68 26.35 -6.38
C ILE A 382 -13.81 27.33 -6.09
N ARG A 383 -14.10 28.25 -6.99
CA ARG A 383 -15.22 29.21 -6.81
C ARG A 383 -16.56 28.51 -6.60
N ASN A 384 -16.87 27.56 -7.46
CA ASN A 384 -18.12 26.78 -7.31
C ASN A 384 -18.17 26.01 -5.99
N ARG A 385 -17.03 25.49 -5.52
CA ARG A 385 -16.98 24.80 -4.21
C ARG A 385 -17.12 25.74 -3.02
N VAL A 386 -16.72 27.02 -3.15
CA VAL A 386 -16.98 28.04 -2.11
C VAL A 386 -18.49 28.26 -1.99
N ASP A 387 -19.20 28.42 -3.12
CA ASP A 387 -20.65 28.59 -3.11
C ASP A 387 -21.39 27.37 -2.52
N ASP A 388 -20.86 26.15 -2.77
CA ASP A 388 -21.40 24.93 -2.17
C ASP A 388 -21.12 24.84 -0.67
N ALA A 389 -19.95 25.30 -0.22
CA ALA A 389 -19.56 25.27 1.20
C ALA A 389 -20.46 26.15 2.06
N GLU A 390 -20.93 27.29 1.51
CA GLU A 390 -21.85 28.18 2.20
C GLU A 390 -23.24 27.55 2.46
N ARG A 391 -23.58 26.50 1.70
CA ARG A 391 -24.86 25.77 1.85
C ARG A 391 -24.77 24.58 2.78
N LEU A 392 -23.55 24.25 3.29
CA LEU A 392 -23.35 23.13 4.19
C LEU A 392 -23.80 23.45 5.61
N GLU A 393 -24.26 22.42 6.32
CA GLU A 393 -24.53 22.51 7.75
C GLU A 393 -23.24 22.80 8.56
N ALA A 394 -23.41 23.43 9.72
CA ALA A 394 -22.31 23.91 10.58
C ALA A 394 -21.19 22.89 10.84
N PRO A 395 -21.43 21.59 11.07
CA PRO A 395 -20.35 20.63 11.30
C PRO A 395 -19.39 20.46 10.10
N TYR A 396 -19.86 20.69 8.87
CA TYR A 396 -19.08 20.49 7.64
C TYR A 396 -18.47 21.78 7.08
N CYS A 397 -19.04 22.92 7.42
CA CYS A 397 -18.67 24.22 6.86
C CYS A 397 -17.21 24.57 7.18
N SER A 398 -16.77 24.39 8.42
CA SER A 398 -15.39 24.69 8.85
C SER A 398 -14.36 23.85 8.08
N ALA A 399 -14.56 22.55 7.99
CA ALA A 399 -13.67 21.64 7.23
C ALA A 399 -13.65 21.99 5.73
N ALA A 400 -14.81 22.38 5.16
CA ALA A 400 -14.90 22.80 3.76
C ALA A 400 -14.08 24.06 3.50
N HIS A 401 -14.19 25.07 4.35
CA HIS A 401 -13.40 26.31 4.20
C HIS A 401 -11.90 26.06 4.36
N THR A 402 -11.47 25.25 5.31
CA THR A 402 -10.06 24.87 5.48
C THR A 402 -9.54 24.13 4.25
N ASN A 403 -10.28 23.17 3.72
CA ASN A 403 -9.86 22.46 2.49
C ASN A 403 -9.80 23.39 1.28
N LEU A 404 -10.75 24.33 1.16
CA LEU A 404 -10.73 25.31 0.07
C LEU A 404 -9.59 26.31 0.18
N ALA A 405 -9.17 26.69 1.41
CA ALA A 405 -7.98 27.49 1.62
C ALA A 405 -6.72 26.76 1.12
N LYS A 406 -6.59 25.44 1.42
CA LYS A 406 -5.50 24.60 0.87
C LYS A 406 -5.54 24.53 -0.67
N CYS A 407 -6.73 24.41 -1.27
CA CYS A 407 -6.88 24.43 -2.73
C CYS A 407 -6.46 25.78 -3.35
N LYS A 408 -6.83 26.92 -2.74
CA LYS A 408 -6.42 28.26 -3.18
C LYS A 408 -4.90 28.43 -3.10
N LYS A 409 -4.27 27.96 -2.01
CA LYS A 409 -2.80 27.97 -1.85
C LYS A 409 -2.12 27.13 -2.94
N ALA A 410 -2.61 25.93 -3.21
CA ALA A 410 -2.08 25.06 -4.27
C ALA A 410 -2.20 25.74 -5.66
N LEU A 411 -3.35 26.35 -5.96
CA LEU A 411 -3.52 27.09 -7.20
C LEU A 411 -2.55 28.27 -7.33
N ALA A 412 -2.34 29.01 -6.26
CA ALA A 412 -1.37 30.13 -6.25
C ALA A 412 0.05 29.65 -6.55
N ARG A 413 0.48 28.53 -5.93
CA ARG A 413 1.77 27.89 -6.21
C ARG A 413 1.88 27.44 -7.68
N MET A 414 0.85 26.77 -8.21
CA MET A 414 0.83 26.36 -9.62
C MET A 414 0.93 27.55 -10.58
N LYS A 415 0.18 28.63 -10.34
CA LYS A 415 0.24 29.86 -11.14
C LYS A 415 1.64 30.49 -11.09
N HIS A 416 2.25 30.54 -9.90
CA HIS A 416 3.61 31.07 -9.75
C HIS A 416 4.65 30.23 -10.49
N GLY A 417 4.59 28.90 -10.36
CA GLY A 417 5.49 27.99 -11.11
C GLY A 417 5.32 28.13 -12.63
N TRP A 418 4.08 28.26 -13.10
CA TRP A 418 3.83 28.48 -14.52
C TRP A 418 4.31 29.85 -15.01
N GLN A 419 4.22 30.88 -14.16
CA GLN A 419 4.77 32.20 -14.45
C GLN A 419 6.29 32.12 -14.57
N LEU A 420 6.99 31.46 -13.64
CA LEU A 420 8.43 31.25 -13.71
C LEU A 420 8.85 30.57 -15.02
N VAL A 421 8.13 29.52 -15.45
CA VAL A 421 8.40 28.85 -16.74
C VAL A 421 8.22 29.79 -17.92
N LYS A 422 7.27 30.74 -17.86
CA LYS A 422 7.06 31.71 -18.95
C LYS A 422 8.10 32.84 -18.96
N GLU A 423 8.61 33.27 -17.83
CA GLU A 423 9.41 34.46 -17.67
C GLU A 423 10.91 34.20 -17.54
N ASP A 424 11.29 33.12 -16.82
CA ASP A 424 12.69 32.76 -16.57
C ASP A 424 13.21 31.77 -17.62
N GLU A 425 14.30 32.10 -18.30
CA GLU A 425 14.87 31.28 -19.38
C GLU A 425 15.41 29.93 -18.88
N LEU A 426 16.05 29.92 -17.70
CA LEU A 426 16.56 28.68 -17.09
C LEU A 426 15.40 27.74 -16.72
N ALA A 427 14.36 28.29 -16.08
CA ALA A 427 13.17 27.50 -15.72
C ALA A 427 12.47 26.96 -16.96
N ARG A 428 12.33 27.76 -18.02
CA ARG A 428 11.75 27.33 -19.30
C ARG A 428 12.56 26.22 -19.94
N THR A 429 13.87 26.39 -20.05
CA THR A 429 14.77 25.41 -20.66
C THR A 429 14.72 24.08 -19.90
N ALA A 430 14.85 24.12 -18.56
CA ALA A 430 14.73 22.95 -17.70
C ALA A 430 13.37 22.25 -17.88
N PHE A 431 12.29 23.02 -17.93
CA PHE A 431 10.93 22.50 -18.10
C PHE A 431 10.73 21.83 -19.46
N CYS A 432 11.19 22.44 -20.53
CA CYS A 432 11.11 21.88 -21.88
C CYS A 432 11.91 20.57 -22.00
N LEU A 433 13.15 20.55 -21.49
CA LEU A 433 13.98 19.34 -21.50
C LEU A 433 13.42 18.23 -20.59
N ALA A 434 12.83 18.59 -19.43
CA ALA A 434 12.17 17.62 -18.54
C ALA A 434 10.94 16.99 -19.22
N ASN A 435 10.12 17.78 -19.91
CA ASN A 435 9.00 17.27 -20.69
C ASN A 435 9.44 16.37 -21.84
N LYS A 436 10.54 16.72 -22.54
CA LYS A 436 11.16 15.87 -23.55
C LYS A 436 11.60 14.55 -22.96
N ALA A 437 12.29 14.58 -21.82
CA ALA A 437 12.76 13.38 -21.12
C ALA A 437 11.61 12.47 -20.69
N MET A 438 10.55 13.04 -20.09
CA MET A 438 9.38 12.29 -19.64
C MET A 438 8.58 11.67 -20.79
N ASN A 439 8.47 12.39 -21.92
CA ASN A 439 7.82 11.86 -23.13
C ASN A 439 8.53 10.61 -23.65
N ILE A 440 9.86 10.66 -23.77
CA ILE A 440 10.69 9.53 -24.21
C ILE A 440 10.65 8.40 -23.17
N GLN A 441 10.84 8.71 -21.89
CA GLN A 441 10.85 7.75 -20.78
C GLN A 441 9.54 6.95 -20.69
N ARG A 442 8.38 7.62 -20.83
CA ARG A 442 7.08 6.97 -20.83
C ARG A 442 6.97 5.88 -21.89
N PHE A 443 7.54 6.08 -23.04
CA PHE A 443 7.61 5.08 -24.10
C PHE A 443 8.59 3.97 -23.74
N ARG A 444 9.84 4.32 -23.35
CA ARG A 444 10.90 3.35 -23.03
C ARG A 444 10.52 2.43 -21.87
N SER A 445 9.88 2.95 -20.83
CA SER A 445 9.47 2.16 -19.67
C SER A 445 8.39 1.11 -19.97
N LYS A 446 7.62 1.28 -21.05
CA LYS A 446 6.57 0.35 -21.48
C LYS A 446 7.05 -0.75 -22.43
N ILE A 447 8.30 -0.68 -22.90
CA ILE A 447 8.84 -1.70 -23.78
C ILE A 447 8.84 -3.05 -23.03
N PRO A 448 8.22 -4.10 -23.59
CA PRO A 448 8.23 -5.42 -22.95
C PRO A 448 9.65 -6.02 -22.95
N LEU A 449 9.88 -7.00 -22.09
CA LEU A 449 11.15 -7.75 -22.09
C LEU A 449 11.35 -8.43 -23.44
N ARG A 450 12.40 -8.05 -24.15
CA ARG A 450 12.83 -8.67 -25.41
C ARG A 450 13.78 -9.81 -25.08
N LYS A 451 13.28 -11.05 -25.13
CA LYS A 451 14.06 -12.24 -24.82
C LYS A 451 15.17 -12.47 -25.82
N ALA A 452 16.33 -12.90 -25.33
CA ALA A 452 17.46 -13.27 -26.17
C ALA A 452 17.21 -14.60 -26.88
N THR A 453 17.38 -14.65 -28.21
CA THR A 453 17.29 -15.84 -29.03
C THR A 453 18.70 -16.24 -29.50
N LYS A 454 19.06 -17.51 -29.41
CA LYS A 454 20.34 -18.00 -29.91
C LYS A 454 20.43 -17.88 -31.42
N SER A 455 21.49 -17.26 -31.93
CA SER A 455 21.79 -17.16 -33.35
C SER A 455 23.26 -17.45 -33.57
N GLY A 456 23.59 -18.68 -34.02
CA GLY A 456 24.97 -19.13 -34.17
C GLY A 456 25.75 -19.07 -32.83
N ARG A 457 26.88 -18.36 -32.85
CA ARG A 457 27.72 -18.11 -31.65
C ARG A 457 27.25 -16.91 -30.82
N GLY A 458 26.26 -16.12 -31.30
CA GLY A 458 25.76 -14.91 -30.69
C GLY A 458 24.37 -15.06 -30.11
N VAL A 459 23.78 -13.91 -29.77
CA VAL A 459 22.35 -13.74 -29.44
C VAL A 459 21.76 -12.64 -30.32
N THR A 460 20.51 -12.79 -30.66
CA THR A 460 19.70 -11.79 -31.36
C THR A 460 18.48 -11.48 -30.56
N PHE A 461 17.89 -10.33 -30.77
CA PHE A 461 16.67 -9.88 -30.14
C PHE A 461 15.61 -9.61 -31.20
N ALA A 462 14.34 -9.73 -30.85
CA ALA A 462 13.27 -9.25 -31.71
C ALA A 462 13.50 -7.75 -32.00
N GLN A 463 12.99 -7.27 -33.14
CA GLN A 463 13.18 -5.88 -33.55
C GLN A 463 12.86 -4.92 -32.41
N GLY A 464 13.77 -4.00 -32.14
CA GLY A 464 13.59 -2.95 -31.14
C GLY A 464 12.51 -1.96 -31.55
N PRO A 465 12.05 -1.15 -30.61
CA PRO A 465 11.12 -0.07 -30.94
C PRO A 465 11.76 0.92 -31.89
N SER A 466 11.00 1.44 -32.85
CA SER A 466 11.47 2.50 -33.73
C SER A 466 11.86 3.74 -32.92
N GLU A 467 12.87 4.48 -33.37
CA GLU A 467 13.31 5.71 -32.70
C GLU A 467 12.32 6.89 -32.85
N GLN A 468 11.37 6.76 -33.76
CA GLN A 468 10.37 7.79 -34.00
C GLN A 468 9.28 7.72 -32.93
N HIS A 469 9.37 8.60 -31.92
CA HIS A 469 8.39 8.77 -30.83
C HIS A 469 7.73 10.13 -30.92
N GLU A 470 7.25 10.44 -32.09
CA GLU A 470 6.47 11.65 -32.26
C GLU A 470 5.07 11.45 -31.63
N GLY A 471 4.84 12.15 -30.55
CA GLY A 471 3.57 12.77 -30.29
C GLY A 471 2.53 12.08 -29.41
N ALA A 472 2.83 11.27 -28.40
CA ALA A 472 1.71 10.64 -27.68
C ALA A 472 1.72 10.73 -26.15
N GLY A 473 2.71 11.29 -25.52
CA GLY A 473 2.73 11.48 -24.05
C GLY A 473 1.82 12.64 -23.64
N THR A 474 0.84 12.38 -22.78
CA THR A 474 0.01 13.40 -22.16
C THR A 474 0.14 13.36 -20.65
N TRP A 475 0.22 14.52 -20.03
CA TRP A 475 0.12 14.65 -18.59
C TRP A 475 -1.32 14.50 -18.13
N ARG A 476 -1.52 13.80 -17.01
CA ARG A 476 -2.76 13.94 -16.26
C ARG A 476 -2.78 15.30 -15.57
N PRO A 477 -3.94 15.95 -15.45
CA PRO A 477 -4.04 17.29 -14.86
C PRO A 477 -3.36 17.44 -13.50
N PHE A 478 -3.52 16.47 -12.60
CA PHE A 478 -2.88 16.51 -11.29
C PHE A 478 -1.35 16.38 -11.35
N GLN A 479 -0.81 15.62 -12.33
CA GLN A 479 0.65 15.44 -12.47
C GLN A 479 1.33 16.75 -12.85
N ILE A 480 0.83 17.40 -13.89
CA ILE A 480 1.39 18.69 -14.31
C ILE A 480 1.12 19.78 -13.28
N GLY A 481 -0.05 19.79 -12.64
CA GLY A 481 -0.36 20.71 -11.55
C GLY A 481 0.62 20.57 -10.38
N PHE A 482 0.96 19.34 -10.01
CA PHE A 482 1.97 19.07 -8.97
C PHE A 482 3.37 19.55 -9.38
N ILE A 483 3.79 19.26 -10.61
CA ILE A 483 5.09 19.74 -11.13
C ILE A 483 5.15 21.27 -11.06
N LEU A 484 4.12 21.96 -11.57
CA LEU A 484 4.06 23.42 -11.52
C LEU A 484 4.11 23.99 -10.11
N ALA A 485 3.38 23.37 -9.16
CA ALA A 485 3.38 23.81 -7.76
C ALA A 485 4.74 23.61 -7.08
N THR A 486 5.58 22.67 -7.53
CA THR A 486 6.87 22.34 -6.94
C THR A 486 8.04 23.13 -7.58
N ILE A 487 7.91 23.63 -8.80
CA ILE A 487 8.94 24.41 -9.52
C ILE A 487 9.53 25.56 -8.67
N PRO A 488 8.73 26.43 -8.02
CA PRO A 488 9.27 27.53 -7.21
C PRO A 488 10.19 27.04 -6.08
N ASP A 489 9.83 25.94 -5.45
CA ASP A 489 10.58 25.37 -4.33
C ASP A 489 11.90 24.74 -4.79
N VAL A 490 11.92 24.07 -5.96
CA VAL A 490 13.14 23.51 -6.56
C VAL A 490 14.09 24.60 -7.01
N LEU A 491 13.58 25.70 -7.57
CA LEU A 491 14.38 26.83 -7.96
C LEU A 491 14.83 27.71 -6.79
N LYS A 492 14.22 27.50 -5.60
CA LYS A 492 14.43 28.33 -4.40
C LYS A 492 14.09 29.82 -4.65
N THR A 493 13.04 30.08 -5.39
CA THR A 493 12.53 31.42 -5.69
C THR A 493 11.41 31.77 -4.72
N PRO A 494 11.60 32.73 -3.81
CA PRO A 494 10.58 33.10 -2.83
C PRO A 494 9.37 33.73 -3.54
N ASN A 495 8.18 33.27 -3.18
CA ASN A 495 6.95 33.90 -3.59
C ASN A 495 6.67 35.12 -2.71
N LYS A 496 6.81 36.33 -3.26
CA LYS A 496 6.56 37.57 -2.53
C LYS A 496 5.12 37.72 -1.99
N ASN A 497 4.18 36.93 -2.53
CA ASN A 497 2.77 36.98 -2.19
C ASN A 497 2.34 35.87 -1.19
N VAL A 498 3.24 34.98 -0.79
CA VAL A 498 3.00 33.94 0.19
C VAL A 498 3.98 34.17 1.35
N LEU A 499 3.43 34.51 2.50
CA LEU A 499 4.19 34.94 3.71
C LEU A 499 5.00 33.82 4.38
N GLU A 500 4.97 32.61 3.84
CA GLU A 500 5.70 31.45 4.37
C GLU A 500 6.94 31.17 3.53
N ASP A 501 8.07 30.97 4.19
CA ASP A 501 9.31 30.50 3.56
C ASP A 501 9.04 29.15 2.88
N ALA A 502 9.10 29.11 1.57
CA ALA A 502 8.87 27.91 0.76
C ALA A 502 9.85 26.77 1.06
N ASN A 503 10.88 27.04 1.86
CA ASN A 503 11.93 26.10 2.21
C ASN A 503 11.53 25.04 3.24
N ASP A 504 10.43 25.26 3.97
CA ASP A 504 10.05 24.41 5.12
C ASP A 504 8.82 23.55 4.86
N ILE A 505 8.42 23.41 3.60
CA ILE A 505 7.21 22.69 3.21
C ILE A 505 7.53 21.29 2.69
N VAL A 506 6.90 20.27 3.30
CA VAL A 506 6.84 18.92 2.76
C VAL A 506 5.60 18.80 1.87
N ASP A 507 5.78 18.47 0.60
CA ASP A 507 4.65 18.19 -0.29
C ASP A 507 4.27 16.72 -0.23
N LEU A 508 2.99 16.44 0.01
CA LEU A 508 2.43 15.09 0.04
C LEU A 508 1.56 14.83 -1.19
N ILE A 509 1.99 13.89 -2.04
CA ILE A 509 1.14 13.36 -3.12
C ILE A 509 0.25 12.25 -2.55
N PHE A 510 -0.99 12.59 -2.28
CA PHE A 510 -2.01 11.66 -1.84
C PHE A 510 -2.93 11.33 -3.02
N PHE A 511 -2.76 10.14 -3.60
CA PHE A 511 -3.57 9.68 -4.74
C PHE A 511 -3.64 8.15 -4.75
N PRO A 512 -4.76 7.53 -5.16
CA PRO A 512 -4.89 6.08 -5.19
C PRO A 512 -3.76 5.37 -5.95
N THR A 513 -3.45 4.15 -5.55
CA THR A 513 -2.44 3.32 -6.21
C THR A 513 -2.80 3.12 -7.69
N GLY A 514 -1.80 3.17 -8.57
CA GLY A 514 -2.02 3.13 -10.03
C GLY A 514 -2.43 4.47 -10.66
N GLY A 515 -2.68 5.52 -9.89
CA GLY A 515 -3.04 6.86 -10.38
C GLY A 515 -1.94 7.58 -11.16
N GLY A 516 -0.67 7.11 -11.08
CA GLY A 516 0.47 7.72 -11.79
C GLY A 516 1.24 8.75 -10.96
N LYS A 517 1.30 8.60 -9.64
CA LYS A 517 2.12 9.42 -8.73
C LYS A 517 3.58 9.43 -9.14
N THR A 518 4.11 8.25 -9.52
CA THR A 518 5.51 8.06 -9.93
C THR A 518 5.90 9.00 -11.07
N GLU A 519 5.06 9.16 -12.08
CA GLU A 519 5.33 10.06 -13.20
C GLU A 519 5.42 11.52 -12.74
N ALA A 520 4.60 11.93 -11.77
CA ALA A 520 4.63 13.30 -11.25
C ALA A 520 5.97 13.60 -10.57
N TYR A 521 6.39 12.76 -9.61
CA TYR A 521 7.65 13.01 -8.92
C TYR A 521 8.90 12.73 -9.79
N LEU A 522 8.84 11.82 -10.78
CA LEU A 522 9.91 11.68 -11.78
C LEU A 522 10.00 12.90 -12.69
N GLY A 523 8.88 13.56 -13.01
CA GLY A 523 8.88 14.83 -13.72
C GLY A 523 9.56 15.95 -12.93
N VAL A 524 9.29 16.05 -11.62
CA VAL A 524 10.00 16.98 -10.73
C VAL A 524 11.48 16.63 -10.64
N ALA A 525 11.83 15.35 -10.56
CA ALA A 525 13.20 14.86 -10.52
C ALA A 525 13.97 15.26 -11.80
N ALA A 526 13.37 15.08 -12.98
CA ALA A 526 13.97 15.50 -14.25
C ALA A 526 14.20 17.02 -14.27
N PHE A 527 13.20 17.80 -13.82
CA PHE A 527 13.31 19.25 -13.75
C PHE A 527 14.43 19.69 -12.79
N SER A 528 14.54 19.09 -11.63
CA SER A 528 15.59 19.38 -10.62
C SER A 528 16.99 19.14 -11.18
N LEU A 529 17.25 17.95 -11.72
CA LEU A 529 18.56 17.58 -12.32
C LEU A 529 18.96 18.54 -13.44
N LEU A 530 18.02 18.85 -14.33
CA LEU A 530 18.30 19.74 -15.43
C LEU A 530 18.53 21.17 -14.97
N SER A 531 17.73 21.66 -14.01
CA SER A 531 17.91 23.00 -13.42
C SER A 531 19.28 23.14 -12.74
N ARG A 532 19.72 22.11 -12.02
CA ARG A 532 21.04 22.08 -11.36
C ARG A 532 22.17 22.19 -12.39
N ARG A 533 22.12 21.39 -13.47
CA ARG A 533 23.12 21.40 -14.51
C ARG A 533 23.12 22.66 -15.36
N LEU A 534 21.96 23.27 -15.58
CA LEU A 534 21.85 24.56 -16.25
C LEU A 534 22.41 25.70 -15.42
N LYS A 535 22.32 25.64 -14.09
CA LYS A 535 22.92 26.62 -13.16
C LYS A 535 24.44 26.47 -13.12
N ASP A 536 24.92 25.24 -12.99
CA ASP A 536 26.34 24.90 -12.97
C ASP A 536 26.59 23.54 -13.64
N LYS A 537 27.09 23.57 -14.85
CA LYS A 537 27.39 22.36 -15.64
C LYS A 537 28.46 21.45 -15.04
N THR A 538 29.22 21.93 -14.04
CA THR A 538 30.25 21.17 -13.33
C THR A 538 29.76 20.50 -12.05
N ASP A 539 28.58 20.90 -11.54
CA ASP A 539 27.98 20.36 -10.32
C ASP A 539 27.35 18.99 -10.58
N ALA A 540 28.20 17.95 -10.51
CA ALA A 540 27.87 16.57 -10.90
C ALA A 540 27.52 15.65 -9.73
N GLY A 541 27.39 16.16 -8.50
CA GLY A 541 27.04 15.37 -7.32
C GLY A 541 25.60 14.86 -7.34
N THR A 542 25.22 14.13 -6.28
CA THR A 542 23.85 13.63 -6.09
C THR A 542 22.90 14.81 -5.89
N ASP A 543 21.90 14.92 -6.75
CA ASP A 543 20.83 15.90 -6.65
C ASP A 543 19.58 15.32 -5.99
N ILE A 544 19.27 14.05 -6.27
CA ILE A 544 18.02 13.42 -5.87
C ILE A 544 18.28 12.18 -5.05
N ILE A 545 17.61 12.09 -3.91
CA ILE A 545 17.52 10.88 -3.10
C ILE A 545 16.08 10.40 -3.10
N MET A 546 15.84 9.20 -3.65
CA MET A 546 14.55 8.51 -3.61
C MET A 546 14.60 7.39 -2.57
N ARG A 547 13.74 7.46 -1.57
CA ARG A 547 13.69 6.52 -0.43
C ARG A 547 12.45 5.63 -0.52
N TYR A 548 12.67 4.35 -0.28
CA TYR A 548 11.63 3.31 -0.26
C TYR A 548 11.72 2.51 1.04
N THR A 549 10.59 1.99 1.51
CA THR A 549 10.50 1.15 2.70
C THR A 549 10.66 -0.34 2.38
N LEU A 550 10.15 -0.79 1.22
CA LEU A 550 10.13 -2.20 0.82
C LEU A 550 11.12 -2.50 -0.32
N ARG A 551 11.98 -3.49 -0.12
CA ARG A 551 13.02 -3.91 -1.08
C ARG A 551 12.45 -4.39 -2.42
N LEU A 552 11.31 -5.10 -2.42
CA LEU A 552 10.70 -5.66 -3.65
C LEU A 552 10.15 -4.57 -4.59
N LEU A 553 9.52 -3.53 -4.05
CA LEU A 553 9.02 -2.39 -4.84
C LEU A 553 10.17 -1.59 -5.47
N THR A 554 11.34 -1.60 -4.84
CA THR A 554 12.53 -0.86 -5.27
C THR A 554 12.98 -1.29 -6.67
N THR A 555 12.89 -2.58 -7.04
CA THR A 555 13.36 -3.08 -8.34
C THR A 555 12.53 -2.54 -9.52
N GLN A 556 11.20 -2.46 -9.39
CA GLN A 556 10.34 -1.93 -10.46
C GLN A 556 10.52 -0.42 -10.62
N GLN A 557 10.58 0.30 -9.52
CA GLN A 557 10.78 1.75 -9.52
C GLN A 557 12.19 2.10 -10.02
N PHE A 558 13.18 1.27 -9.67
CA PHE A 558 14.55 1.40 -10.18
C PHE A 558 14.59 1.35 -11.71
N LEU A 559 13.97 0.36 -12.35
CA LEU A 559 13.95 0.27 -13.81
C LEU A 559 13.27 1.49 -14.47
N ARG A 560 12.23 2.06 -13.85
CA ARG A 560 11.56 3.27 -14.35
C ARG A 560 12.46 4.51 -14.22
N ALA A 561 13.09 4.69 -13.07
CA ALA A 561 14.03 5.77 -12.85
C ALA A 561 15.31 5.61 -13.69
N ALA A 562 15.82 4.38 -13.86
CA ALA A 562 16.95 4.08 -14.72
C ALA A 562 16.63 4.41 -16.19
N SER A 563 15.40 4.13 -16.65
CA SER A 563 14.97 4.55 -17.99
C SER A 563 14.99 6.07 -18.13
N LEU A 564 14.54 6.83 -17.12
CA LEU A 564 14.60 8.30 -17.12
C LEU A 564 16.06 8.80 -17.18
N ILE A 565 16.93 8.25 -16.35
CA ILE A 565 18.34 8.66 -16.32
C ILE A 565 19.06 8.32 -17.62
N CYS A 566 18.79 7.17 -18.26
CA CYS A 566 19.31 6.87 -19.58
C CYS A 566 18.87 7.93 -20.62
N VAL A 567 17.62 8.39 -20.55
CA VAL A 567 17.12 9.45 -21.44
C VAL A 567 17.76 10.80 -21.12
N LEU A 568 17.90 11.14 -19.84
CA LEU A 568 18.55 12.41 -19.44
C LEU A 568 20.03 12.45 -19.82
N ASP A 569 20.75 11.33 -19.70
CA ASP A 569 22.15 11.25 -20.13
C ASP A 569 22.30 11.34 -21.67
N ASP A 570 21.36 10.78 -22.43
CA ASP A 570 21.30 10.93 -23.88
C ASP A 570 21.01 12.38 -24.31
N ILE A 571 20.06 13.05 -23.61
CA ILE A 571 19.79 14.48 -23.81
C ILE A 571 21.04 15.32 -23.46
N ARG A 572 21.73 14.98 -22.34
CA ARG A 572 22.96 15.64 -21.94
C ARG A 572 24.04 15.49 -23.01
N SER A 573 24.30 14.27 -23.50
CA SER A 573 25.33 14.01 -24.51
C SER A 573 25.06 14.78 -25.82
N SER A 574 23.80 15.03 -26.13
CA SER A 574 23.40 15.85 -27.29
C SER A 574 23.48 17.37 -27.02
N ASN A 575 23.64 17.80 -25.75
CA ASN A 575 23.68 19.21 -25.31
C ASN A 575 24.82 19.45 -24.32
N GLU A 576 26.01 18.92 -24.60
CA GLU A 576 27.14 18.90 -23.66
C GLU A 576 27.64 20.32 -23.30
N GLU A 577 27.57 21.24 -24.24
CA GLU A 577 27.92 22.66 -23.98
C GLU A 577 27.05 23.27 -22.88
N LEU A 578 25.79 22.88 -22.83
CA LEU A 578 24.79 23.41 -21.90
C LEU A 578 24.75 22.66 -20.56
N LEU A 579 24.81 21.32 -20.61
CA LEU A 579 24.59 20.43 -19.45
C LEU A 579 25.88 19.81 -18.87
N GLY A 580 27.04 20.08 -19.50
CA GLY A 580 28.35 19.60 -19.07
C GLY A 580 28.70 18.19 -19.55
N SER A 581 29.97 17.83 -19.43
CA SER A 581 30.52 16.53 -19.86
C SER A 581 30.28 15.40 -18.87
N HIS A 582 30.06 15.71 -17.59
CA HIS A 582 29.82 14.68 -16.57
C HIS A 582 28.49 13.97 -16.78
N ARG A 583 28.53 12.65 -16.89
CA ARG A 583 27.34 11.82 -17.11
C ARG A 583 26.30 11.99 -16.00
N MET A 584 25.01 11.89 -16.39
CA MET A 584 23.91 11.76 -15.45
C MET A 584 23.74 10.27 -15.14
N THR A 585 23.93 9.86 -13.90
CA THR A 585 23.90 8.45 -13.49
C THR A 585 22.89 8.19 -12.40
N ILE A 586 22.42 6.94 -12.30
CA ILE A 586 21.59 6.45 -11.21
C ILE A 586 22.34 5.41 -10.39
N GLY A 587 22.21 5.52 -9.07
CA GLY A 587 22.74 4.57 -8.12
C GLY A 587 21.66 3.86 -7.30
N VAL A 588 21.95 2.63 -6.90
CA VAL A 588 21.09 1.85 -5.99
C VAL A 588 21.85 1.59 -4.71
N TRP A 589 21.34 2.09 -3.60
CA TRP A 589 21.94 1.98 -2.27
C TRP A 589 21.06 1.14 -1.34
N LEU A 590 21.23 -0.19 -1.40
CA LEU A 590 20.45 -1.19 -0.67
C LEU A 590 21.33 -2.04 0.25
N GLY A 591 20.72 -2.91 1.07
CA GLY A 591 21.47 -3.81 1.95
C GLY A 591 22.29 -4.87 1.20
N GLY A 592 23.40 -5.35 1.78
CA GLY A 592 24.35 -6.28 1.16
C GLY A 592 23.77 -7.63 0.74
N SER A 593 22.57 -7.98 1.19
CA SER A 593 21.83 -9.16 0.71
C SER A 593 21.19 -8.96 -0.69
N VAL A 594 21.10 -7.71 -1.16
CA VAL A 594 20.42 -7.34 -2.41
C VAL A 594 21.38 -6.80 -3.45
N THR A 595 22.35 -5.97 -3.05
CA THR A 595 23.37 -5.38 -3.92
C THR A 595 24.76 -5.54 -3.29
N PRO A 596 25.84 -5.67 -4.11
CA PRO A 596 27.21 -5.75 -3.58
C PRO A 596 27.62 -4.44 -2.91
N ASN A 597 28.25 -4.54 -1.74
CA ASN A 597 28.79 -3.37 -1.06
C ASN A 597 30.19 -3.00 -1.61
N THR A 598 30.97 -4.00 -2.06
CA THR A 598 32.34 -3.79 -2.54
C THR A 598 32.54 -4.33 -3.96
N TRP A 599 33.54 -3.81 -4.66
CA TRP A 599 33.91 -4.32 -5.97
C TRP A 599 34.29 -5.79 -5.92
N ALA A 600 35.04 -6.23 -4.89
CA ALA A 600 35.38 -7.63 -4.70
C ALA A 600 34.13 -8.54 -4.59
N GLN A 601 33.11 -8.11 -3.88
CA GLN A 601 31.83 -8.82 -3.80
C GLN A 601 31.12 -8.85 -5.15
N ALA A 602 31.13 -7.76 -5.91
CA ALA A 602 30.53 -7.68 -7.24
C ALA A 602 31.21 -8.64 -8.23
N LEU A 603 32.54 -8.67 -8.26
CA LEU A 603 33.31 -9.59 -9.10
C LEU A 603 33.08 -11.05 -8.70
N SER A 604 33.03 -11.35 -7.40
CA SER A 604 32.68 -12.69 -6.90
C SER A 604 31.28 -13.11 -7.34
N ALA A 605 30.29 -12.23 -7.16
CA ALA A 605 28.90 -12.48 -7.59
C ALA A 605 28.81 -12.72 -9.09
N LEU A 606 29.52 -11.95 -9.92
CA LEU A 606 29.59 -12.15 -11.37
C LEU A 606 30.23 -13.50 -11.74
N SER A 607 31.31 -13.89 -11.05
CA SER A 607 31.96 -15.20 -11.21
C SER A 607 31.01 -16.35 -10.81
N ASP A 608 30.30 -16.22 -9.71
CA ASP A 608 29.32 -17.23 -9.22
C ASP A 608 28.16 -17.41 -10.21
N LEU A 609 27.67 -16.32 -10.79
CA LEU A 609 26.65 -16.37 -11.85
C LEU A 609 27.20 -17.08 -13.11
N ARG A 610 28.45 -16.81 -13.52
CA ARG A 610 29.09 -17.46 -14.66
C ARG A 610 29.31 -18.98 -14.45
N ASN A 611 29.61 -19.36 -13.21
CA ASN A 611 29.87 -20.74 -12.85
C ASN A 611 28.60 -21.51 -12.46
N ASN A 612 27.41 -20.85 -12.51
CA ASN A 612 26.13 -21.44 -12.19
C ASN A 612 26.13 -22.22 -10.85
N ARG A 613 26.72 -21.65 -9.81
CA ARG A 613 26.71 -22.24 -8.48
C ARG A 613 25.26 -22.27 -7.99
N SER A 614 24.79 -23.43 -7.55
CA SER A 614 23.42 -23.70 -7.11
C SER A 614 23.08 -22.87 -5.88
N ASN A 615 22.67 -21.69 -5.92
CA ASN A 615 22.19 -20.72 -4.94
C ASN A 615 22.69 -19.29 -5.20
N SER A 616 23.30 -19.01 -6.36
CA SER A 616 23.71 -17.65 -6.70
C SER A 616 22.46 -16.81 -7.04
N SER A 617 22.09 -15.88 -6.16
CA SER A 617 21.10 -14.84 -6.47
C SER A 617 21.74 -13.76 -7.34
N ASN A 618 20.98 -13.18 -8.27
CA ASN A 618 21.45 -12.05 -9.06
C ASN A 618 21.43 -10.75 -8.24
N LEU A 619 22.56 -10.34 -7.72
CA LEU A 619 22.73 -9.13 -6.91
C LEU A 619 22.80 -7.83 -7.72
N PHE A 620 22.64 -7.87 -9.06
CA PHE A 620 22.77 -6.67 -9.89
C PHE A 620 21.44 -6.03 -10.28
N LEU A 621 20.30 -6.62 -9.93
CA LEU A 621 18.93 -6.11 -10.12
C LEU A 621 18.50 -5.81 -11.56
N LEU A 622 19.44 -5.83 -12.53
CA LEU A 622 19.22 -5.40 -13.90
C LEU A 622 18.93 -6.58 -14.81
N ASN A 623 17.68 -6.98 -14.96
CA ASN A 623 17.26 -8.10 -15.81
C ASN A 623 16.97 -7.72 -17.27
N ARG A 624 16.92 -6.44 -17.59
CA ARG A 624 16.72 -5.90 -18.94
C ARG A 624 17.35 -4.52 -19.09
N CYS A 625 17.70 -4.18 -20.32
CA CYS A 625 18.15 -2.84 -20.65
C CYS A 625 17.01 -1.82 -20.47
N PRO A 626 17.16 -0.75 -19.65
CA PRO A 626 16.14 0.26 -19.44
C PRO A 626 15.79 1.08 -20.67
N TRP A 627 16.69 1.10 -21.65
CA TRP A 627 16.53 1.83 -22.92
C TRP A 627 15.73 1.06 -23.96
N CYS A 628 16.11 -0.20 -24.26
CA CYS A 628 15.54 -0.96 -25.36
C CYS A 628 14.81 -2.26 -24.95
N GLY A 629 14.78 -2.61 -23.67
CA GLY A 629 14.11 -3.81 -23.19
C GLY A 629 14.83 -5.12 -23.46
N ALA A 630 16.04 -5.13 -24.06
CA ALA A 630 16.80 -6.33 -24.31
C ALA A 630 17.12 -7.06 -22.98
N GLN A 631 16.95 -8.37 -22.96
CA GLN A 631 17.20 -9.21 -21.78
C GLN A 631 18.68 -9.13 -21.36
N MET A 632 18.89 -8.90 -20.06
CA MET A 632 20.21 -8.87 -19.42
C MET A 632 20.27 -9.90 -18.28
N GLY A 633 21.46 -10.17 -17.77
CA GLY A 633 21.70 -11.14 -16.71
C GLY A 633 21.79 -12.58 -17.22
N VAL A 634 21.40 -13.55 -16.41
CA VAL A 634 21.54 -14.98 -16.72
C VAL A 634 20.51 -15.42 -17.75
N VAL A 635 20.99 -16.02 -18.84
CA VAL A 635 20.13 -16.56 -19.91
C VAL A 635 20.49 -18.02 -20.18
N GLY A 636 19.54 -18.92 -19.91
CA GLY A 636 19.76 -20.38 -20.06
C GLY A 636 20.88 -20.91 -19.16
N ASN A 637 21.46 -22.08 -19.54
CA ASN A 637 22.42 -22.77 -18.68
C ASN A 637 23.87 -22.19 -18.81
N ARG A 638 24.18 -20.96 -18.47
CA ARG A 638 25.55 -20.40 -18.32
C ARG A 638 25.90 -19.17 -19.16
N LYS A 639 24.98 -18.54 -19.86
CA LYS A 639 25.31 -17.31 -20.58
C LYS A 639 24.83 -16.10 -19.79
N ILE A 640 25.78 -15.21 -19.48
CA ILE A 640 25.45 -13.90 -18.89
C ILE A 640 25.49 -12.88 -20.01
N LEU A 641 24.46 -12.06 -20.08
CA LEU A 641 24.33 -11.00 -21.07
C LEU A 641 24.36 -9.63 -20.38
N GLY A 642 25.19 -8.75 -20.92
CA GLY A 642 25.18 -7.34 -20.53
C GLY A 642 25.86 -7.00 -19.20
N TYR A 643 26.47 -7.97 -18.51
CA TYR A 643 27.31 -7.74 -17.33
C TYR A 643 28.78 -7.99 -17.72
N CYS A 644 29.61 -6.98 -17.60
CA CYS A 644 31.00 -6.97 -17.99
C CYS A 644 31.90 -6.61 -16.82
N GLU A 645 33.14 -7.01 -16.89
CA GLU A 645 34.21 -6.46 -16.07
C GLU A 645 34.85 -5.30 -16.84
N THR A 646 35.30 -4.27 -16.16
CA THR A 646 36.14 -3.21 -16.76
C THR A 646 37.45 -3.78 -17.37
N ASP A 647 38.07 -3.03 -18.24
CA ASP A 647 39.30 -3.48 -18.92
C ASP A 647 40.43 -3.82 -17.93
N ASP A 648 40.49 -3.11 -16.79
CA ASP A 648 41.43 -3.38 -15.69
C ASP A 648 40.97 -4.52 -14.76
N ARG A 649 39.78 -5.10 -15.01
CA ARG A 649 39.12 -6.13 -14.20
C ARG A 649 38.91 -5.76 -12.72
N ALA A 650 38.87 -4.47 -12.42
CA ALA A 650 38.70 -3.97 -11.07
C ALA A 650 37.24 -3.79 -10.68
N LYS A 651 36.34 -3.50 -11.64
CA LYS A 651 34.94 -3.17 -11.44
C LYS A 651 34.00 -3.93 -12.37
N THR A 652 32.72 -3.85 -12.10
CA THR A 652 31.67 -4.41 -12.97
C THR A 652 30.88 -3.29 -13.65
N GLU A 653 30.59 -3.47 -14.93
CA GLU A 653 29.80 -2.53 -15.74
C GLU A 653 28.66 -3.22 -16.46
N PHE A 654 27.68 -2.43 -16.90
CA PHE A 654 26.48 -2.90 -17.58
C PHE A 654 26.43 -2.32 -19.00
N ILE A 655 26.48 -3.17 -20.01
CA ILE A 655 26.43 -2.81 -21.44
C ILE A 655 25.26 -3.52 -22.09
N CYS A 656 24.49 -2.83 -22.92
CA CYS A 656 23.37 -3.48 -23.59
C CYS A 656 23.86 -4.59 -24.55
N PRO A 657 23.34 -5.83 -24.44
CA PRO A 657 23.75 -6.90 -25.34
C PRO A 657 23.18 -6.82 -26.76
N ASP A 658 22.24 -5.91 -27.01
CA ASP A 658 21.68 -5.65 -28.34
C ASP A 658 22.54 -4.62 -29.08
N LYS A 659 23.22 -5.03 -30.15
CA LYS A 659 24.11 -4.17 -30.95
C LYS A 659 23.41 -2.98 -31.63
N GLN A 660 22.09 -3.01 -31.71
CA GLN A 660 21.31 -1.89 -32.26
C GLN A 660 20.90 -0.88 -31.18
N CYS A 661 21.25 -1.13 -29.93
CA CYS A 661 20.94 -0.23 -28.84
C CYS A 661 21.96 0.92 -28.75
N ARG A 662 21.50 2.13 -28.38
CA ARG A 662 22.35 3.29 -28.07
C ARG A 662 23.46 2.96 -27.04
N PHE A 663 23.21 2.04 -26.11
CA PHE A 663 24.13 1.62 -25.06
C PHE A 663 24.79 0.26 -25.35
N SER A 664 25.06 -0.05 -26.63
CA SER A 664 25.78 -1.27 -27.04
C SER A 664 27.30 -1.14 -26.91
N ASP A 665 27.80 0.07 -27.07
CA ASP A 665 29.22 0.38 -27.08
C ASP A 665 29.67 1.25 -25.91
N GLU A 666 28.72 1.77 -25.13
CA GLU A 666 28.96 2.54 -23.91
C GLU A 666 28.24 1.89 -22.73
N PRO A 667 28.83 1.90 -21.52
CA PRO A 667 28.13 1.43 -20.33
C PRO A 667 26.83 2.21 -20.07
N LEU A 668 25.83 1.47 -19.58
CA LEU A 668 24.62 2.10 -19.04
C LEU A 668 24.97 3.02 -17.86
N PRO A 669 24.30 4.15 -17.68
CA PRO A 669 24.60 5.10 -16.60
C PRO A 669 24.05 4.59 -15.24
N ILE A 670 24.39 3.37 -14.85
CA ILE A 670 23.82 2.64 -13.72
C ILE A 670 24.93 2.14 -12.80
N LYS A 671 24.82 2.41 -11.51
CA LYS A 671 25.73 1.97 -10.46
C LYS A 671 24.98 1.17 -9.40
N VAL A 672 25.44 -0.04 -9.06
CA VAL A 672 24.79 -0.92 -8.07
C VAL A 672 25.74 -1.35 -6.95
N VAL A 673 27.01 -0.95 -6.99
CA VAL A 673 28.01 -1.26 -5.97
C VAL A 673 28.20 -0.05 -5.08
N ASP A 674 28.14 -0.21 -3.75
CA ASP A 674 28.24 0.92 -2.82
C ASP A 674 29.57 1.70 -3.00
N GLU A 675 30.69 1.02 -3.23
CA GLU A 675 31.97 1.68 -3.47
C GLU A 675 31.94 2.59 -4.71
N ASP A 676 31.25 2.19 -5.79
CA ASP A 676 31.07 3.05 -6.98
C ASP A 676 30.26 4.31 -6.66
N LEU A 677 29.25 4.17 -5.76
CA LEU A 677 28.42 5.30 -5.34
C LEU A 677 29.22 6.32 -4.52
N TYR A 678 30.20 5.85 -3.76
CA TYR A 678 31.01 6.72 -2.90
C TYR A 678 32.18 7.34 -3.64
N GLU A 679 32.73 6.66 -4.64
CA GLU A 679 33.82 7.18 -5.47
C GLU A 679 33.32 8.27 -6.43
N GLU A 680 32.22 7.97 -7.13
CA GLU A 680 31.55 8.89 -8.06
C GLU A 680 30.06 8.95 -7.75
N PRO A 681 29.62 9.90 -6.93
CA PRO A 681 28.23 10.04 -6.55
C PRO A 681 27.30 10.15 -7.75
N PRO A 682 26.27 9.29 -7.86
CA PRO A 682 25.34 9.35 -8.97
C PRO A 682 24.37 10.55 -8.81
N SER A 683 23.85 11.04 -9.92
CA SER A 683 22.91 12.18 -9.94
C SER A 683 21.59 11.89 -9.23
N LEU A 684 21.14 10.63 -9.28
CA LEU A 684 19.96 10.13 -8.57
C LEU A 684 20.34 8.84 -7.80
N VAL A 685 19.99 8.78 -6.53
CA VAL A 685 20.15 7.60 -5.67
C VAL A 685 18.79 7.04 -5.30
N ILE A 686 18.60 5.75 -5.51
CA ILE A 686 17.48 4.98 -4.93
C ILE A 686 18.02 4.21 -3.73
N ALA A 687 17.41 4.44 -2.56
CA ALA A 687 17.85 3.83 -1.31
C ALA A 687 16.67 3.30 -0.50
N THR A 688 16.91 2.30 0.34
CA THR A 688 15.97 1.95 1.41
C THR A 688 16.20 2.86 2.62
N VAL A 689 15.13 3.15 3.35
CA VAL A 689 15.19 4.09 4.49
C VAL A 689 16.16 3.63 5.58
N ASP A 690 16.26 2.32 5.81
CA ASP A 690 17.16 1.71 6.78
C ASP A 690 18.64 1.94 6.45
N LYS A 691 18.98 2.08 5.16
CA LYS A 691 20.37 2.28 4.72
C LYS A 691 20.97 3.61 5.24
N PHE A 692 20.14 4.61 5.52
CA PHE A 692 20.60 5.90 6.06
C PHE A 692 21.16 5.79 7.49
N ALA A 693 20.77 4.76 8.25
CA ALA A 693 21.39 4.49 9.53
C ALA A 693 22.90 4.20 9.42
N LEU A 694 23.40 3.76 8.26
CA LEU A 694 24.84 3.54 8.00
C LEU A 694 25.66 4.84 8.00
N LEU A 695 25.05 6.01 7.84
CA LEU A 695 25.76 7.30 7.90
C LEU A 695 26.55 7.46 9.20
N ALA A 696 26.10 6.86 10.30
CA ALA A 696 26.79 6.88 11.58
C ALA A 696 28.06 6.00 11.58
N TRP A 697 28.16 4.99 10.71
CA TRP A 697 29.20 3.97 10.73
C TRP A 697 30.14 4.04 9.53
N ASN A 698 29.65 4.57 8.39
CA ASN A 698 30.40 4.64 7.14
C ASN A 698 30.58 6.07 6.67
N PRO A 699 31.72 6.71 7.00
CA PRO A 699 32.01 8.08 6.56
C PRO A 699 32.03 8.25 5.03
N ALA A 700 32.35 7.21 4.25
CA ALA A 700 32.38 7.28 2.79
C ALA A 700 30.98 7.60 2.20
N ALA A 701 29.89 7.20 2.87
CA ALA A 701 28.53 7.52 2.44
C ALA A 701 28.21 9.02 2.39
N ARG A 702 29.02 9.88 3.06
CA ARG A 702 28.90 11.35 2.95
C ARG A 702 29.15 11.86 1.53
N ALA A 703 29.80 11.07 0.67
CA ALA A 703 29.97 11.42 -0.73
C ALA A 703 28.63 11.62 -1.45
N LEU A 704 27.57 10.88 -1.05
CA LEU A 704 26.22 11.06 -1.56
C LEU A 704 25.60 12.42 -1.19
N PHE A 705 26.20 13.13 -0.23
CA PHE A 705 25.81 14.47 0.17
C PHE A 705 26.79 15.54 -0.33
N GLY A 706 27.60 15.21 -1.34
CA GLY A 706 28.54 16.13 -1.97
C GLY A 706 29.84 16.36 -1.19
N MET A 707 30.12 15.54 -0.14
CA MET A 707 31.31 15.67 0.68
C MET A 707 32.46 14.79 0.16
N GLN A 708 33.67 15.32 0.17
CA GLN A 708 34.91 14.54 -0.03
C GLN A 708 35.81 14.75 1.20
N GLY A 709 35.84 13.77 2.08
CA GLY A 709 36.41 13.97 3.42
C GLY A 709 35.58 14.98 4.23
N ASN A 710 36.20 16.08 4.64
CA ASN A 710 35.54 17.16 5.36
C ASN A 710 35.17 18.36 4.47
N GLU A 711 35.51 18.32 3.21
CA GLU A 711 35.24 19.40 2.26
C GLU A 711 34.05 19.09 1.38
N ARG A 712 33.31 20.12 0.95
CA ARG A 712 32.19 20.01 0.04
C ARG A 712 32.68 20.19 -1.40
N ARG A 713 32.63 19.10 -2.17
CA ARG A 713 33.03 19.06 -3.59
C ARG A 713 31.89 19.45 -4.53
N PHE A 714 30.66 19.01 -4.21
CA PHE A 714 29.47 19.26 -4.99
C PHE A 714 28.39 19.84 -4.09
N SER A 715 27.38 20.50 -4.66
CA SER A 715 26.18 20.83 -3.91
C SER A 715 25.53 19.56 -3.35
N PRO A 716 24.93 19.62 -2.15
CA PRO A 716 24.23 18.46 -1.59
C PRO A 716 22.94 18.17 -2.36
N PRO A 717 22.26 17.06 -2.06
CA PRO A 717 20.96 16.77 -2.62
C PRO A 717 19.96 17.89 -2.40
N SER A 718 19.31 18.32 -3.46
CA SER A 718 18.30 19.38 -3.44
C SER A 718 16.86 18.85 -3.32
N LEU A 719 16.67 17.56 -3.63
CA LEU A 719 15.37 16.91 -3.66
C LEU A 719 15.41 15.54 -2.96
N ILE A 720 14.52 15.34 -1.99
CA ILE A 720 14.30 14.05 -1.34
C ILE A 720 12.88 13.60 -1.65
N ILE A 721 12.73 12.38 -2.19
CA ILE A 721 11.44 11.77 -2.49
C ILE A 721 11.26 10.56 -1.58
N GLN A 722 10.25 10.58 -0.72
CA GLN A 722 9.89 9.47 0.16
C GLN A 722 8.62 8.81 -0.38
N ASP A 723 8.76 7.63 -1.00
CA ASP A 723 7.60 6.86 -1.46
C ASP A 723 7.04 5.96 -0.35
N GLU A 724 5.76 5.60 -0.46
CA GLU A 724 5.00 4.82 0.52
C GLU A 724 5.17 5.34 1.97
N PHE A 725 5.01 6.65 2.14
CA PHE A 725 5.28 7.35 3.41
C PHE A 725 4.46 6.80 4.59
N HIS A 726 3.27 6.25 4.35
CA HIS A 726 2.44 5.63 5.39
C HIS A 726 3.12 4.46 6.12
N LEU A 727 4.12 3.83 5.51
CA LEU A 727 4.90 2.76 6.12
C LEU A 727 5.96 3.28 7.12
N ILE A 728 6.25 4.58 7.09
CA ILE A 728 7.17 5.22 8.05
C ILE A 728 6.39 5.52 9.35
N SER A 729 6.10 4.48 10.11
CA SER A 729 5.33 4.56 11.36
C SER A 729 5.89 3.60 12.42
N GLY A 730 5.43 3.73 13.67
CA GLY A 730 5.87 2.87 14.76
C GLY A 730 7.39 2.93 15.02
N PRO A 731 8.04 1.80 15.31
CA PRO A 731 9.49 1.74 15.56
C PRO A 731 10.34 2.24 14.38
N LEU A 732 9.96 1.91 13.14
CA LEU A 732 10.63 2.40 11.93
C LEU A 732 10.53 3.92 11.84
N GLY A 733 9.36 4.51 12.10
CA GLY A 733 9.15 5.95 12.09
C GLY A 733 10.04 6.67 13.11
N SER A 734 10.16 6.12 14.31
CA SER A 734 11.04 6.66 15.36
C SER A 734 12.51 6.65 14.95
N MET A 735 12.98 5.55 14.36
CA MET A 735 14.36 5.45 13.85
C MET A 735 14.61 6.43 12.70
N VAL A 736 13.68 6.54 11.76
CA VAL A 736 13.80 7.48 10.62
C VAL A 736 13.90 8.91 11.13
N GLY A 737 13.05 9.33 12.07
CA GLY A 737 13.09 10.68 12.66
C GLY A 737 14.43 11.01 13.31
N LEU A 738 15.10 10.03 13.94
CA LEU A 738 16.41 10.26 14.57
C LEU A 738 17.51 10.58 13.53
N TYR A 739 17.64 9.83 12.46
CA TYR A 739 18.67 10.10 11.46
C TYR A 739 18.26 11.14 10.41
N GLU A 740 16.97 11.47 10.31
CA GLU A 740 16.50 12.52 9.41
C GLU A 740 17.14 13.88 9.71
N THR A 741 17.34 14.18 10.99
CA THR A 741 18.08 15.39 11.42
C THR A 741 19.48 15.45 10.81
N VAL A 742 20.19 14.31 10.78
CA VAL A 742 21.53 14.21 10.18
C VAL A 742 21.47 14.38 8.67
N VAL A 743 20.46 13.77 8.01
CA VAL A 743 20.27 13.91 6.55
C VAL A 743 20.00 15.37 6.19
N GLN A 744 19.12 16.04 6.92
CA GLN A 744 18.82 17.47 6.69
C GLN A 744 20.05 18.35 6.91
N ASP A 745 20.83 18.08 7.96
CA ASP A 745 22.07 18.83 8.25
C ASP A 745 23.11 18.64 7.14
N LEU A 746 23.27 17.43 6.60
CA LEU A 746 24.14 17.15 5.47
C LEU A 746 23.65 17.81 4.17
N CYS A 747 22.35 18.01 4.01
CA CYS A 747 21.74 18.62 2.83
C CYS A 747 21.63 20.15 2.91
N LYS A 748 21.79 20.78 4.09
CA LYS A 748 21.63 22.21 4.22
C LYS A 748 22.70 23.00 3.46
N ILE A 749 22.29 24.13 2.91
CA ILE A 749 23.19 25.11 2.25
C ILE A 749 22.91 26.48 2.87
N GLU A 750 23.96 27.20 3.20
CA GLU A 750 23.88 28.61 3.58
C GLU A 750 24.06 29.47 2.32
N ARG A 751 23.04 30.24 1.95
CA ARG A 751 23.08 31.14 0.81
C ARG A 751 22.41 32.47 1.15
N ASP A 752 23.08 33.58 0.89
CA ASP A 752 22.58 34.93 1.12
C ASP A 752 22.11 35.18 2.59
N GLY A 753 22.80 34.52 3.57
CA GLY A 753 22.48 34.61 4.99
C GLY A 753 21.23 33.84 5.41
N ARG A 754 20.72 32.94 4.55
CA ARG A 754 19.61 32.06 4.83
C ARG A 754 20.03 30.58 4.69
N THR A 755 19.60 29.76 5.62
CA THR A 755 19.74 28.30 5.52
C THR A 755 18.67 27.75 4.57
N GLN A 756 19.09 26.97 3.59
CA GLN A 756 18.19 26.30 2.64
C GLN A 756 18.28 24.78 2.85
N TYR A 757 17.12 24.14 2.99
CA TYR A 757 16.96 22.69 3.11
C TYR A 757 16.56 22.06 1.80
N PRO A 758 16.74 20.74 1.61
CA PRO A 758 16.26 20.05 0.42
C PRO A 758 14.73 20.10 0.34
N LYS A 759 14.19 20.12 -0.88
CA LYS A 759 12.76 19.93 -1.07
C LYS A 759 12.40 18.47 -0.74
N ILE A 760 11.39 18.27 0.11
CA ILE A 760 10.89 16.94 0.47
C ILE A 760 9.54 16.73 -0.22
N ILE A 761 9.42 15.60 -0.91
CA ILE A 761 8.18 15.11 -1.52
C ILE A 761 7.87 13.74 -0.93
N CYS A 762 6.72 13.61 -0.30
CA CYS A 762 6.19 12.34 0.18
C CYS A 762 5.09 11.83 -0.77
N SER A 763 5.02 10.52 -0.99
CA SER A 763 3.99 9.86 -1.80
C SER A 763 3.33 8.76 -0.99
N THR A 764 1.99 8.71 -1.03
CA THR A 764 1.22 7.66 -0.34
C THR A 764 -0.12 7.40 -1.04
N ALA A 765 -0.68 6.19 -0.86
CA ALA A 765 -2.02 5.85 -1.31
C ALA A 765 -3.07 6.08 -0.20
N THR A 766 -2.70 5.79 1.04
CA THR A 766 -3.56 5.91 2.23
C THR A 766 -2.72 6.39 3.40
N ILE A 767 -3.21 7.37 4.15
CA ILE A 767 -2.51 7.85 5.34
C ILE A 767 -3.53 8.44 6.32
N ARG A 768 -3.33 8.17 7.59
CA ARG A 768 -4.04 8.80 8.71
C ARG A 768 -3.05 9.67 9.49
N ARG A 769 -3.51 10.82 9.97
CA ARG A 769 -2.71 11.76 10.77
C ARG A 769 -1.44 12.19 10.05
N TYR A 770 -1.56 12.42 8.75
CA TYR A 770 -0.42 12.73 7.88
C TYR A 770 0.31 14.01 8.31
N GLU A 771 -0.39 15.04 8.76
CA GLU A 771 0.20 16.30 9.25
C GLU A 771 1.09 16.03 10.47
N LYS A 772 0.58 15.27 11.44
CA LYS A 772 1.37 14.85 12.61
C LYS A 772 2.55 14.00 12.21
N GLN A 773 2.37 13.01 11.32
CA GLN A 773 3.44 12.12 10.89
C GLN A 773 4.55 12.87 10.16
N VAL A 774 4.20 13.82 9.28
CA VAL A 774 5.20 14.69 8.60
C VAL A 774 5.99 15.50 9.62
N ARG A 775 5.30 16.12 10.58
CA ARG A 775 5.94 16.90 11.64
C ARG A 775 6.86 16.04 12.51
N ASP A 776 6.39 14.86 12.92
CA ASP A 776 7.15 13.97 13.80
C ASP A 776 8.41 13.39 13.11
N VAL A 777 8.35 13.13 11.77
CA VAL A 777 9.47 12.55 11.03
C VAL A 777 10.47 13.61 10.56
N PHE A 778 9.97 14.72 10.00
CA PHE A 778 10.84 15.71 9.33
C PHE A 778 11.10 16.97 10.18
N CYS A 779 10.40 17.16 11.28
CA CYS A 779 10.43 18.38 12.11
C CYS A 779 10.12 19.68 11.30
N LEU A 780 9.46 19.52 10.15
CA LEU A 780 9.11 20.61 9.24
C LEU A 780 7.60 20.84 9.25
N LEU A 781 7.18 22.05 8.95
CA LEU A 781 5.77 22.38 8.83
C LEU A 781 5.19 21.75 7.54
N TYR A 782 4.09 21.08 7.70
CA TYR A 782 3.23 20.75 6.56
C TYR A 782 2.51 22.04 6.12
N THR A 783 2.29 22.21 4.81
CA THR A 783 1.65 23.38 4.19
C THR A 783 0.34 23.76 4.79
N SER A 784 0.23 24.22 5.98
CA SER A 784 -0.92 24.98 6.39
C SER A 784 -0.99 25.28 7.85
N ASP A 785 -0.28 25.72 8.63
CA ASP A 785 -0.77 26.39 9.85
C ASP A 785 0.35 27.02 10.64
N ALA A 786 0.63 28.27 10.26
CA ALA A 786 1.30 29.22 11.14
C ALA A 786 0.28 30.02 11.99
N ALA A 787 -0.96 29.49 12.17
CA ALA A 787 -2.03 30.24 12.83
C ALA A 787 -2.41 29.75 14.25
N ASP A 788 -1.77 28.70 14.77
CA ASP A 788 -2.13 28.12 16.06
C ASP A 788 -1.00 28.20 17.12
N GLU A 789 -0.07 29.16 17.00
CA GLU A 789 0.83 29.54 18.10
C GLU A 789 0.51 30.99 18.55
N GLU A 790 -0.60 31.13 19.29
CA GLU A 790 -0.82 32.12 20.34
C GLU A 790 -1.60 31.50 21.48
#